data_235ea7feb936db82c568c56a3d502294
#
_entry.id   235ea7feb936db82c568c56a3d502294
#
_cell.length_a   1.000
_cell.length_b   1.000
_cell.length_c   1.000
_cell.angle_alpha   90.00
_cell.angle_beta   90.00
_cell.angle_gamma   90.00
#
_symmetry.space_group_name_H-M   'P 1'
#
loop_
_entity.id
_entity.type
_entity.pdbx_description
1 polymer ?
#
loop_
_entity_poly.entity_id
_entity_poly.type
_entity_poly.pdbx_seq_one_letter_code
_entity_poly.pdbx_strand_id
1 'polypeptide(L)'
;MNIALYGCYPLHPVSTFILPRLSERVAQNERTLFTFLSAAGSATLPSYLACSDDRFEFITPDVIYDYFEPLFKKEVYAGEIHQNYLLTANILSRISKESLEAKIVKTLSLFYVLGQFDRLKPTKDEIVGVFSSAYTVPEITTAIDNLIERDYVIYLKRSNDFLKLKQTSGVDIKQKIHDYAESHAKKVSVKETLNASNFDNYMYPSRYNDDREMTRFFSFVFIDESEVRPDTNWVIKSESIDADGVIYAIIPHSEDSIKKLKEILLDTSRECDRHIFILPNHFTSIDEAAHEYEAVSFLRETASDDPVLFDEYDVVYEDLREVISNFMSIYTHPEKYKASYIFNGRIRNIQRKAALTELMADICDDVYSLTPIICNEAVNRDVITNIASNSRSKLVAALLRNQLEANLGLSGTGQEVSIMRSTLLRTGILVEQGGMPSLDLRPGDPNLANMLETIENFVLSARHNERIGFDVLYDTLTLPEHHIGLRKGLIPIYLAVVLHEYKQQVVILDKFGQVPTSADVLLQINADPKSFSLSYLDWDPEKENFVELLAQAFANHIIDAEKGANTYDYIANAMRRWVMSLPKYAKEIKCQPNGKKIDSRHLSLLKLLKQNTSSYELLFDKLPKAYGYAETFSAGLAENIIASKNFIDRLISDLKKSLIAQTKEIFMLPQNEPQANKMSLASTIKEWCDSLSPSVFNHIFADGTDKCLVLFRTVTNDEDSFIVRLAKASTGLRIEDWDDGTCKTFTNKLQQYKQTAESYEGEAVQESADSSNYKVTFVNADGSATTKSFERVAYSNRGKLLYNQITQSLDSMGHAISEQEKRQIIMEILQKLC
;
A
#
# COMPACT_ATOMS: atom_id res chain seq x y z
N MET A 1 1.82 43.48 47.71
CA MET A 1 3.09 44.17 47.44
C MET A 1 3.81 44.53 48.72
N ASN A 2 3.25 45.36 49.63
CA ASN A 2 3.92 45.75 50.86
C ASN A 2 4.40 44.58 51.76
N ILE A 3 3.64 43.49 51.89
CA ILE A 3 4.04 42.33 52.71
C ILE A 3 5.30 41.65 52.16
N ALA A 4 5.45 41.53 50.85
CA ALA A 4 6.64 40.96 50.23
C ALA A 4 7.86 41.87 50.33
N LEU A 5 7.67 43.19 50.22
CA LEU A 5 8.76 44.18 50.38
C LEU A 5 9.28 44.23 51.82
N TYR A 6 8.39 44.36 52.82
CA TYR A 6 8.78 44.46 54.19
C TYR A 6 9.12 43.15 54.90
N GLY A 7 8.51 42.02 54.40
CA GLY A 7 8.71 40.73 55.01
C GLY A 7 9.91 39.96 54.48
N CYS A 8 10.41 40.30 53.29
CA CYS A 8 11.53 39.62 52.65
C CYS A 8 12.80 40.46 52.51
N TYR A 9 12.77 41.74 53.02
CA TYR A 9 13.95 42.58 53.05
C TYR A 9 15.10 41.86 53.80
N PRO A 10 16.34 41.88 53.31
CA PRO A 10 16.91 42.66 52.21
C PRO A 10 16.82 42.04 50.80
N LEU A 11 16.08 40.96 50.58
CA LEU A 11 15.91 40.38 49.24
C LEU A 11 15.12 41.34 48.35
N HIS A 12 15.65 41.58 47.17
CA HIS A 12 14.88 42.25 46.13
C HIS A 12 13.61 41.45 45.76
N PRO A 13 12.47 42.07 45.41
CA PRO A 13 11.25 41.34 45.05
C PRO A 13 11.47 40.23 43.99
N VAL A 14 12.28 40.51 42.97
CA VAL A 14 12.67 39.54 41.93
C VAL A 14 13.50 38.44 42.56
N SER A 15 14.45 38.73 43.47
CA SER A 15 15.23 37.72 44.19
C SER A 15 14.34 36.85 45.07
N THR A 16 13.34 37.43 45.70
CA THR A 16 12.34 36.69 46.50
C THR A 16 11.50 35.74 45.63
N PHE A 17 11.21 36.16 44.40
CA PHE A 17 10.48 35.30 43.45
C PHE A 17 11.35 34.14 42.93
N ILE A 18 12.63 34.42 42.61
CA ILE A 18 13.59 33.49 42.02
C ILE A 18 13.99 32.41 43.01
N LEU A 19 14.35 32.78 44.22
CA LEU A 19 15.06 31.93 45.20
C LEU A 19 14.38 30.59 45.48
N PRO A 20 13.08 30.51 45.84
CA PRO A 20 12.41 29.26 46.12
C PRO A 20 12.27 28.41 44.88
N ARG A 21 11.95 29.00 43.71
CA ARG A 21 11.76 28.32 42.45
C ARG A 21 13.05 27.73 41.91
N LEU A 22 14.15 28.44 42.07
CA LEU A 22 15.47 27.96 41.72
C LEU A 22 15.90 26.79 42.60
N SER A 23 15.60 26.88 43.92
CA SER A 23 15.88 25.81 44.86
C SER A 23 15.13 24.52 44.50
N GLU A 24 13.88 24.60 44.06
CA GLU A 24 13.09 23.47 43.58
C GLU A 24 13.63 22.89 42.27
N ARG A 25 14.04 23.73 41.33
CA ARG A 25 14.47 23.32 40.01
C ARG A 25 15.86 22.69 39.94
N VAL A 26 16.81 23.23 40.74
CA VAL A 26 18.22 22.85 40.67
C VAL A 26 18.66 21.98 41.85
N ALA A 27 18.18 22.26 43.01
CA ALA A 27 18.69 21.64 44.25
C ALA A 27 17.89 20.43 44.74
N GLN A 28 16.69 20.18 44.19
CA GLN A 28 15.73 19.12 44.60
C GLN A 28 15.50 19.04 46.13
N ASN A 29 15.85 20.11 46.91
CA ASN A 29 15.84 20.05 48.36
C ASN A 29 15.60 21.45 48.97
N GLU A 30 14.64 21.55 49.86
CA GLU A 30 14.39 22.75 50.67
C GLU A 30 15.62 23.18 51.52
N ARG A 31 16.55 22.27 51.82
CA ARG A 31 17.80 22.56 52.53
C ARG A 31 18.64 23.66 51.89
N THR A 32 18.71 23.74 50.57
CA THR A 32 19.52 24.75 49.87
C THR A 32 19.00 26.15 50.10
N LEU A 33 17.68 26.33 50.10
CA LEU A 33 17.02 27.58 50.47
C LEU A 33 17.31 27.98 51.94
N PHE A 34 17.16 27.02 52.84
CA PHE A 34 17.42 27.31 54.30
C PHE A 34 18.90 27.58 54.55
N THR A 35 19.81 26.89 53.85
CA THR A 35 21.26 27.15 53.96
C THR A 35 21.61 28.54 53.46
N PHE A 36 21.03 29.00 52.36
CA PHE A 36 21.19 30.40 51.90
C PHE A 36 20.75 31.41 52.95
N LEU A 37 19.62 31.16 53.58
CA LEU A 37 19.02 32.09 54.54
C LEU A 37 19.69 32.08 55.92
N SER A 38 20.30 30.98 56.39
CA SER A 38 20.71 30.80 57.75
C SER A 38 22.21 30.47 57.97
N ALA A 39 22.90 29.94 56.97
CA ALA A 39 24.29 29.52 57.19
C ALA A 39 25.30 30.62 56.80
N ALA A 40 26.37 30.73 57.58
CA ALA A 40 27.52 31.56 57.19
C ALA A 40 28.27 30.87 56.07
N GLY A 41 28.42 31.54 54.91
CA GLY A 41 29.09 30.97 53.71
C GLY A 41 29.25 32.05 52.60
N SER A 42 29.89 31.70 51.54
CA SER A 42 30.02 32.61 50.41
C SER A 42 28.64 32.89 49.77
N ALA A 43 28.33 34.14 49.50
CA ALA A 43 27.09 34.62 48.86
C ALA A 43 25.78 34.20 49.59
N THR A 44 25.83 34.02 50.92
CA THR A 44 24.63 33.75 51.73
C THR A 44 24.05 35.01 52.41
N LEU A 45 22.82 34.98 52.83
CA LEU A 45 22.17 36.10 53.52
C LEU A 45 22.93 36.56 54.76
N PRO A 46 23.38 35.66 55.71
CA PRO A 46 24.15 36.08 56.87
C PRO A 46 25.48 36.76 56.50
N SER A 47 26.16 36.28 55.47
CA SER A 47 27.43 36.89 54.99
C SER A 47 27.20 38.26 54.37
N TYR A 48 26.11 38.42 53.64
CA TYR A 48 25.71 39.72 53.08
C TYR A 48 25.41 40.73 54.24
N LEU A 49 24.65 40.31 55.19
CA LEU A 49 24.32 41.18 56.38
C LEU A 49 25.56 41.53 57.17
N ALA A 50 26.58 40.64 57.26
CA ALA A 50 27.81 40.91 58.01
C ALA A 50 28.74 41.90 57.29
N CYS A 51 28.61 42.03 55.97
CA CYS A 51 29.44 42.90 55.12
C CYS A 51 28.73 44.22 54.75
N SER A 52 27.44 44.38 55.12
CA SER A 52 26.69 45.60 54.75
C SER A 52 27.07 46.73 55.65
N ASP A 53 27.55 47.83 55.05
CA ASP A 53 27.63 49.14 55.69
C ASP A 53 26.20 49.68 55.93
N ASP A 54 26.04 50.78 56.65
CA ASP A 54 24.75 51.47 56.98
C ASP A 54 23.92 51.90 55.73
N ARG A 55 24.13 51.28 54.59
CA ARG A 55 23.40 51.56 53.35
C ARG A 55 22.21 50.62 53.20
N PHE A 56 21.09 51.16 52.77
CA PHE A 56 19.90 50.44 52.44
C PHE A 56 20.06 49.81 51.03
N GLU A 57 20.55 48.55 50.95
CA GLU A 57 20.76 47.86 49.71
C GLU A 57 19.92 46.60 49.67
N PHE A 58 19.52 46.18 48.44
CA PHE A 58 18.84 44.92 48.20
C PHE A 58 19.82 43.82 47.73
N ILE A 59 19.56 42.60 48.17
CA ILE A 59 20.16 41.39 47.53
C ILE A 59 19.48 41.16 46.20
N THR A 60 20.17 41.52 45.16
CA THR A 60 19.73 41.37 43.75
C THR A 60 19.99 39.92 43.22
N PRO A 61 19.36 39.51 42.12
CA PRO A 61 19.46 38.14 41.62
C PRO A 61 20.90 37.65 41.32
N ASP A 62 21.82 38.49 40.98
CA ASP A 62 23.23 38.18 40.77
C ASP A 62 23.90 37.53 41.96
N VAL A 63 23.56 37.93 43.20
CA VAL A 63 24.02 37.31 44.43
C VAL A 63 23.46 35.89 44.58
N ILE A 64 22.22 35.68 44.19
CA ILE A 64 21.61 34.33 44.14
C ILE A 64 22.33 33.45 43.12
N TYR A 65 22.69 33.99 41.94
CA TYR A 65 23.46 33.28 40.96
C TYR A 65 24.77 32.78 41.55
N ASP A 66 25.53 33.64 42.22
CA ASP A 66 26.83 33.27 42.82
C ASP A 66 26.70 32.16 43.88
N TYR A 67 25.59 32.13 44.62
CA TYR A 67 25.30 31.05 45.58
C TYR A 67 25.00 29.72 44.89
N PHE A 68 24.22 29.75 43.77
CA PHE A 68 23.80 28.53 43.05
C PHE A 68 24.80 28.09 41.96
N GLU A 69 25.77 28.90 41.61
CA GLU A 69 26.77 28.56 40.54
C GLU A 69 27.40 27.18 40.72
N PRO A 70 27.82 26.73 41.94
CA PRO A 70 28.40 25.40 42.12
C PRO A 70 27.41 24.25 41.80
N LEU A 71 26.10 24.49 41.93
CA LEU A 71 25.06 23.52 41.55
C LEU A 71 24.83 23.49 40.06
N PHE A 72 24.78 24.64 39.38
CA PHE A 72 24.70 24.71 37.92
C PHE A 72 25.85 23.96 37.23
N LYS A 73 27.05 24.07 37.78
CA LYS A 73 28.25 23.38 37.31
C LYS A 73 28.16 21.85 37.45
N LYS A 74 27.39 21.33 38.42
CA LYS A 74 27.21 19.90 38.69
C LYS A 74 26.04 19.26 37.94
N GLU A 75 25.21 20.06 37.29
CA GLU A 75 24.08 19.57 36.48
C GLU A 75 24.56 18.74 35.28
N VAL A 76 23.67 17.99 34.73
CA VAL A 76 23.96 17.10 33.57
C VAL A 76 24.52 17.93 32.41
N TYR A 77 25.66 17.55 31.89
CA TYR A 77 26.42 18.28 30.85
C TYR A 77 25.60 18.66 29.62
N ALA A 78 24.69 17.79 29.17
CA ALA A 78 23.79 18.06 28.07
C ALA A 78 22.49 18.76 28.48
N GLY A 79 22.31 19.06 29.78
CA GLY A 79 21.11 19.70 30.30
C GLY A 79 21.08 21.21 30.05
N GLU A 80 19.89 21.73 29.83
CA GLU A 80 19.62 23.14 29.57
C GLU A 80 20.24 24.10 30.60
N ILE A 81 20.20 23.72 31.88
CA ILE A 81 20.77 24.49 32.99
C ILE A 81 22.28 24.54 32.90
N HIS A 82 22.93 23.41 32.62
CA HIS A 82 24.40 23.36 32.47
C HIS A 82 24.88 24.14 31.26
N GLN A 83 24.18 24.04 30.13
CA GLN A 83 24.49 24.80 28.91
C GLN A 83 24.37 26.31 29.16
N ASN A 84 23.31 26.76 29.87
CA ASN A 84 23.16 28.15 30.23
C ASN A 84 24.29 28.60 31.20
N TYR A 85 24.69 27.75 32.12
CA TYR A 85 25.85 27.99 32.98
C TYR A 85 27.15 28.18 32.18
N LEU A 86 27.43 27.28 31.24
CA LEU A 86 28.63 27.38 30.41
C LEU A 86 28.66 28.67 29.60
N LEU A 87 27.54 29.06 29.01
CA LEU A 87 27.38 30.32 28.28
C LEU A 87 27.64 31.52 29.20
N THR A 88 27.03 31.53 30.37
CA THR A 88 27.21 32.58 31.36
C THR A 88 28.65 32.69 31.82
N ALA A 89 29.29 31.55 32.16
CA ALA A 89 30.70 31.51 32.59
C ALA A 89 31.66 32.01 31.52
N ASN A 90 31.39 31.69 30.26
CA ASN A 90 32.17 32.19 29.13
C ASN A 90 32.11 33.74 29.02
N ILE A 91 30.91 34.29 29.11
CA ILE A 91 30.73 35.75 29.07
C ILE A 91 31.40 36.40 30.29
N LEU A 92 31.17 35.89 31.50
CA LEU A 92 31.75 36.37 32.75
C LEU A 92 33.30 36.32 32.75
N SER A 93 33.92 35.41 32.02
CA SER A 93 35.38 35.33 31.87
C SER A 93 35.96 36.50 31.07
N ARG A 94 35.15 37.23 30.28
CA ARG A 94 35.56 38.29 29.37
C ARG A 94 35.21 39.70 29.91
N ILE A 95 34.50 39.82 30.99
CA ILE A 95 34.07 41.05 31.63
C ILE A 95 34.54 41.14 33.08
N SER A 96 34.61 42.36 33.63
CA SER A 96 34.98 42.52 35.04
C SER A 96 33.93 41.91 35.95
N LYS A 97 34.33 41.03 36.87
CA LYS A 97 33.42 40.31 37.79
C LYS A 97 32.52 41.21 38.67
N GLU A 98 32.99 42.42 38.98
CA GLU A 98 32.28 43.36 39.83
C GLU A 98 31.54 44.43 39.03
N SER A 99 31.58 44.38 37.70
CA SER A 99 30.89 45.37 36.87
C SER A 99 29.37 45.15 36.90
N LEU A 100 28.64 46.24 36.53
CA LEU A 100 27.18 46.15 36.38
C LEU A 100 26.79 45.17 35.27
N GLU A 101 27.57 45.11 34.19
CA GLU A 101 27.40 44.14 33.10
C GLU A 101 27.43 42.73 33.63
N ALA A 102 28.38 42.36 34.54
CA ALA A 102 28.43 41.02 35.10
C ALA A 102 27.17 40.68 35.93
N LYS A 103 26.67 41.63 36.72
CA LYS A 103 25.45 41.51 37.49
C LYS A 103 24.24 41.30 36.58
N ILE A 104 24.15 42.02 35.48
CA ILE A 104 23.09 41.89 34.48
C ILE A 104 23.15 40.50 33.84
N VAL A 105 24.31 40.02 33.42
CA VAL A 105 24.51 38.71 32.80
C VAL A 105 24.08 37.59 33.73
N LYS A 106 24.48 37.63 35.02
CA LYS A 106 24.05 36.65 36.02
C LYS A 106 22.53 36.66 36.23
N THR A 107 21.93 37.86 36.27
CA THR A 107 20.46 38.02 36.41
C THR A 107 19.71 37.44 35.22
N LEU A 108 20.14 37.75 33.98
CA LEU A 108 19.56 37.17 32.78
C LEU A 108 19.71 35.64 32.74
N SER A 109 20.87 35.13 33.16
CA SER A 109 21.08 33.68 33.25
C SER A 109 20.01 33.01 34.16
N LEU A 110 19.72 33.59 35.32
CA LEU A 110 18.68 33.08 36.22
C LEU A 110 17.27 33.13 35.61
N PHE A 111 16.96 34.17 34.86
CA PHE A 111 15.68 34.29 34.17
C PHE A 111 15.49 33.12 33.17
N TYR A 112 16.53 32.81 32.41
CA TYR A 112 16.51 31.68 31.48
C TYR A 112 16.58 30.33 32.18
N VAL A 113 17.32 30.17 33.26
CA VAL A 113 17.29 28.97 34.09
C VAL A 113 15.89 28.70 34.61
N LEU A 114 15.11 29.70 35.00
CA LEU A 114 13.73 29.51 35.48
C LEU A 114 12.73 29.29 34.35
N GLY A 115 12.87 29.94 33.20
CA GLY A 115 11.99 29.79 32.05
C GLY A 115 10.53 30.23 32.27
N GLN A 116 10.23 31.05 33.31
CA GLN A 116 8.88 31.51 33.62
C GLN A 116 8.60 32.90 33.06
N PHE A 117 8.68 33.06 31.75
CA PHE A 117 8.60 34.35 31.04
C PHE A 117 7.23 35.01 31.12
N ASP A 118 6.17 34.28 31.44
CA ASP A 118 4.84 34.91 31.71
C ASP A 118 4.85 35.84 32.90
N ARG A 119 5.74 35.60 33.89
CA ARG A 119 5.81 36.34 35.15
C ARG A 119 7.10 37.12 35.35
N LEU A 120 8.21 36.66 34.74
CA LEU A 120 9.53 37.23 34.84
C LEU A 120 10.13 37.35 33.45
N LYS A 121 9.88 38.49 32.80
CA LYS A 121 10.31 38.75 31.44
C LYS A 121 11.74 39.29 31.42
N PRO A 122 12.65 38.72 30.63
CA PRO A 122 14.01 39.23 30.48
C PRO A 122 14.07 40.51 29.62
N THR A 123 13.34 41.56 29.96
CA THR A 123 13.27 42.83 29.24
C THR A 123 14.21 43.88 29.83
N LYS A 124 14.51 44.94 29.05
CA LYS A 124 15.27 46.10 29.56
C LYS A 124 14.63 46.72 30.76
N ASP A 125 13.29 46.89 30.77
CA ASP A 125 12.54 47.48 31.88
C ASP A 125 12.64 46.68 33.16
N GLU A 126 12.58 45.32 33.06
CA GLU A 126 12.70 44.45 34.24
C GLU A 126 14.12 44.51 34.83
N ILE A 127 15.16 44.52 33.98
CA ILE A 127 16.55 44.68 34.42
C ILE A 127 16.77 46.03 35.05
N VAL A 128 16.23 47.13 34.46
CA VAL A 128 16.25 48.45 35.06
C VAL A 128 15.56 48.42 36.47
N GLY A 129 14.40 47.78 36.54
CA GLY A 129 13.66 47.61 37.84
C GLY A 129 14.49 46.91 38.89
N VAL A 130 15.26 45.86 38.52
CA VAL A 130 16.11 45.11 39.47
C VAL A 130 17.25 45.98 40.03
N PHE A 131 17.91 46.81 39.22
CA PHE A 131 19.12 47.51 39.63
C PHE A 131 18.92 48.98 39.93
N SER A 132 17.73 49.52 39.74
CA SER A 132 17.41 50.95 39.99
C SER A 132 17.59 51.43 41.44
N SER A 133 17.67 50.50 42.40
CA SER A 133 17.98 50.84 43.78
C SER A 133 19.46 51.24 44.04
N ALA A 134 20.37 50.75 43.18
CA ALA A 134 21.81 50.88 43.35
C ALA A 134 22.47 51.72 42.28
N TYR A 135 21.86 51.77 41.09
CA TYR A 135 22.38 52.42 39.90
C TYR A 135 21.34 53.33 39.24
N THR A 136 21.78 54.34 38.51
CA THR A 136 20.88 55.20 37.75
C THR A 136 20.40 54.50 36.47
N VAL A 137 19.22 54.88 35.98
CA VAL A 137 18.65 54.31 34.74
C VAL A 137 19.60 54.44 33.53
N PRO A 138 20.29 55.62 33.32
CA PRO A 138 21.27 55.75 32.25
C PRO A 138 22.45 54.78 32.38
N GLU A 139 22.96 54.53 33.59
CA GLU A 139 24.08 53.59 33.81
C GLU A 139 23.66 52.18 33.49
N ILE A 140 22.44 51.74 33.90
CA ILE A 140 21.92 50.42 33.59
C ILE A 140 21.72 50.27 32.09
N THR A 141 21.12 51.25 31.44
CA THR A 141 20.88 51.21 29.99
C THR A 141 22.20 51.15 29.21
N THR A 142 23.21 51.96 29.61
CA THR A 142 24.52 51.93 29.03
C THR A 142 25.20 50.56 29.17
N ALA A 143 25.07 49.94 30.34
CA ALA A 143 25.61 48.59 30.56
C ALA A 143 24.93 47.54 29.70
N ILE A 144 23.59 47.60 29.52
CA ILE A 144 22.87 46.73 28.62
C ILE A 144 23.31 46.95 27.18
N ASP A 145 23.40 48.22 26.73
CA ASP A 145 23.81 48.54 25.38
C ASP A 145 25.27 48.10 25.10
N ASN A 146 26.20 48.25 26.04
CA ASN A 146 27.56 47.70 25.97
C ASN A 146 27.57 46.17 25.82
N LEU A 147 26.68 45.46 26.52
CA LEU A 147 26.58 43.98 26.36
C LEU A 147 26.05 43.60 24.97
N ILE A 148 25.16 44.40 24.41
CA ILE A 148 24.62 44.19 23.08
C ILE A 148 25.68 44.51 21.99
N GLU A 149 26.40 45.63 22.17
CA GLU A 149 27.50 46.02 21.21
C GLU A 149 28.65 45.00 21.20
N ARG A 150 28.95 44.38 22.35
CA ARG A 150 29.96 43.35 22.48
C ARG A 150 29.47 41.94 22.08
N ASP A 151 28.26 41.82 21.54
CA ASP A 151 27.63 40.57 21.16
C ASP A 151 27.51 39.51 22.26
N TYR A 152 27.44 39.91 23.52
CA TYR A 152 27.19 39.02 24.67
C TYR A 152 25.72 38.86 24.95
N VAL A 153 24.91 39.80 24.52
CA VAL A 153 23.44 39.80 24.66
C VAL A 153 22.80 40.17 23.33
N ILE A 154 21.82 39.45 22.87
CA ILE A 154 20.96 39.81 21.76
C ILE A 154 19.66 40.44 22.29
N TYR A 155 19.23 41.53 21.67
CA TYR A 155 17.95 42.20 21.97
C TYR A 155 16.91 41.89 20.91
N LEU A 156 15.91 41.10 21.29
CA LEU A 156 14.82 40.62 20.41
C LEU A 156 13.73 41.70 20.29
N LYS A 157 14.10 42.86 19.75
CA LYS A 157 13.25 44.07 19.70
C LYS A 157 11.97 43.88 18.91
N ARG A 158 11.98 42.99 17.89
CA ARG A 158 10.88 42.84 16.94
C ARG A 158 9.79 41.90 17.46
N SER A 159 10.12 40.92 18.31
CA SER A 159 9.16 39.92 18.80
C SER A 159 8.61 40.25 20.18
N ASN A 160 9.43 40.25 21.19
CA ASN A 160 9.02 40.27 22.60
C ASN A 160 9.80 41.18 23.52
N ASP A 161 10.74 41.96 23.01
CA ASP A 161 11.64 42.87 23.74
C ASP A 161 12.54 42.16 24.78
N PHE A 162 12.82 40.88 24.57
CA PHE A 162 13.67 40.09 25.45
C PHE A 162 15.16 40.32 25.21
N LEU A 163 15.94 40.22 26.26
CA LEU A 163 17.40 40.18 26.24
C LEU A 163 17.81 38.71 26.44
N LYS A 164 18.56 38.13 25.51
CA LYS A 164 19.05 36.74 25.56
C LYS A 164 20.57 36.72 25.55
N LEU A 165 21.18 35.89 26.40
CA LEU A 165 22.64 35.65 26.37
C LEU A 165 23.00 34.88 25.10
N LYS A 166 24.13 35.25 24.51
CA LYS A 166 24.60 34.62 23.30
C LYS A 166 26.09 34.30 23.40
N GLN A 167 26.50 33.19 22.79
CA GLN A 167 27.90 32.89 22.50
C GLN A 167 28.24 33.47 21.12
N THR A 168 29.37 34.14 20.96
CA THR A 168 29.73 34.73 19.67
C THR A 168 30.63 33.79 18.88
N SER A 169 30.28 33.55 17.62
CA SER A 169 31.12 32.85 16.61
C SER A 169 32.22 33.73 16.05
N GLY A 170 32.17 35.06 16.29
CA GLY A 170 33.06 36.03 15.66
C GLY A 170 32.64 36.40 14.25
N VAL A 171 31.48 35.94 13.77
CA VAL A 171 30.89 36.27 12.48
C VAL A 171 29.84 37.38 12.65
N ASP A 172 29.86 38.40 11.81
CA ASP A 172 28.76 39.38 11.80
C ASP A 172 27.55 38.78 11.08
N ILE A 173 26.70 38.08 11.88
CA ILE A 173 25.49 37.42 11.39
C ILE A 173 24.44 38.37 10.85
N LYS A 174 24.35 39.62 11.45
CA LYS A 174 23.39 40.64 11.00
C LYS A 174 23.70 41.09 9.59
N GLN A 175 24.97 41.37 9.34
CA GLN A 175 25.40 41.77 8.01
C GLN A 175 25.20 40.66 6.98
N LYS A 176 25.51 39.40 7.35
CA LYS A 176 25.32 38.27 6.44
C LYS A 176 23.83 38.02 6.14
N ILE A 177 22.95 38.13 7.12
CA ILE A 177 21.51 38.00 6.89
C ILE A 177 21.01 39.11 5.97
N HIS A 178 21.43 40.35 6.23
CA HIS A 178 21.06 41.50 5.41
C HIS A 178 21.55 41.37 3.97
N ASP A 179 22.82 41.03 3.76
CA ASP A 179 23.44 40.88 2.43
C ASP A 179 22.74 39.75 1.64
N TYR A 180 22.41 38.63 2.32
CA TYR A 180 21.69 37.54 1.69
C TYR A 180 20.25 37.96 1.35
N ALA A 181 19.53 38.56 2.29
CA ALA A 181 18.18 39.04 2.10
C ALA A 181 18.10 40.06 0.92
N GLU A 182 19.02 41.05 0.85
CA GLU A 182 19.03 42.01 -0.23
C GLU A 182 19.32 41.38 -1.59
N SER A 183 20.25 40.42 -1.64
CA SER A 183 20.62 39.72 -2.88
C SER A 183 19.52 38.79 -3.40
N HIS A 184 18.66 38.29 -2.53
CA HIS A 184 17.59 37.32 -2.84
C HIS A 184 16.16 37.89 -2.81
N ALA A 185 15.95 39.11 -2.29
CA ALA A 185 14.66 39.78 -2.20
C ALA A 185 13.89 39.86 -3.53
N LYS A 186 14.57 39.82 -4.68
CA LYS A 186 13.94 39.77 -6.01
C LYS A 186 13.53 38.38 -6.47
N LYS A 187 13.98 37.34 -5.79
CA LYS A 187 13.79 35.95 -6.23
C LYS A 187 12.62 35.24 -5.48
N VAL A 188 12.37 35.65 -4.25
CA VAL A 188 11.33 35.05 -3.39
C VAL A 188 10.36 36.14 -2.97
N SER A 189 9.09 35.89 -3.19
CA SER A 189 8.03 36.85 -2.82
C SER A 189 7.62 36.62 -1.35
N VAL A 190 7.17 37.72 -0.70
CA VAL A 190 6.59 37.68 0.64
C VAL A 190 5.47 36.63 0.75
N LYS A 191 4.67 36.54 -0.30
CA LYS A 191 3.60 35.52 -0.42
C LYS A 191 4.16 34.08 -0.30
N GLU A 192 5.25 33.79 -1.01
CA GLU A 192 5.87 32.46 -0.96
C GLU A 192 6.42 32.15 0.43
N THR A 193 7.10 33.12 1.05
CA THR A 193 7.62 33.00 2.41
C THR A 193 6.50 32.73 3.41
N LEU A 194 5.39 33.48 3.36
CA LEU A 194 4.27 33.29 4.28
C LEU A 194 3.56 31.94 4.09
N ASN A 195 3.35 31.52 2.84
CA ASN A 195 2.75 30.22 2.55
C ASN A 195 3.68 29.04 2.93
N ALA A 196 5.01 29.21 2.78
CA ALA A 196 6.00 28.20 3.18
C ALA A 196 6.24 28.15 4.71
N SER A 197 6.05 29.27 5.41
CA SER A 197 6.25 29.37 6.88
C SER A 197 5.28 28.52 7.69
N ASN A 198 4.25 28.07 7.05
CA ASN A 198 3.33 27.00 7.43
C ASN A 198 2.88 27.01 8.88
N PHE A 199 1.99 27.93 9.17
CA PHE A 199 1.17 27.90 10.38
C PHE A 199 -0.24 27.60 9.92
N ASP A 200 -0.89 26.57 10.34
CA ASP A 200 -2.30 26.29 10.07
C ASP A 200 -2.76 26.49 8.60
N ASN A 201 -2.12 25.82 7.63
CA ASN A 201 -2.51 25.87 6.22
C ASN A 201 -3.94 25.38 5.97
N TYR A 202 -4.54 24.71 6.95
CA TYR A 202 -5.86 24.13 6.85
C TYR A 202 -6.72 24.57 8.02
N MET A 203 -7.96 24.94 7.69
CA MET A 203 -8.99 25.22 8.68
C MET A 203 -10.18 24.28 8.49
N TYR A 204 -10.75 23.83 9.59
CA TYR A 204 -11.77 22.80 9.58
C TYR A 204 -13.15 23.38 9.92
N PRO A 205 -14.21 23.08 9.13
CA PRO A 205 -15.61 23.36 9.48
C PRO A 205 -16.07 22.37 10.54
N SER A 206 -15.66 22.58 11.81
CA SER A 206 -15.77 21.58 12.87
C SER A 206 -17.18 21.04 13.05
N ARG A 207 -18.23 21.91 13.12
CA ARG A 207 -19.62 21.48 13.25
C ARG A 207 -20.03 20.54 12.11
N TYR A 208 -19.76 20.91 10.85
CA TYR A 208 -20.10 20.09 9.70
C TYR A 208 -19.38 18.73 9.72
N ASN A 209 -18.11 18.73 10.08
CA ASN A 209 -17.30 17.51 10.16
C ASN A 209 -17.78 16.58 11.29
N ASP A 210 -18.11 17.14 12.45
CA ASP A 210 -18.58 16.38 13.62
C ASP A 210 -19.98 15.80 13.35
N ASP A 211 -20.89 16.56 12.77
CA ASP A 211 -22.27 16.13 12.46
C ASP A 211 -22.30 15.00 11.42
N ARG A 212 -21.32 14.92 10.53
CA ARG A 212 -21.27 13.95 9.42
C ARG A 212 -20.18 12.90 9.54
N GLU A 213 -19.38 12.92 10.64
CA GLU A 213 -18.21 12.05 10.86
C GLU A 213 -17.33 11.97 9.59
N MET A 214 -16.99 13.13 9.03
CA MET A 214 -16.14 13.25 7.85
C MET A 214 -15.11 14.34 8.04
N THR A 215 -14.12 14.41 7.14
CA THR A 215 -13.12 15.49 7.15
C THR A 215 -13.25 16.33 5.89
N ARG A 216 -13.75 17.56 6.05
CA ARG A 216 -13.62 18.65 5.07
C ARG A 216 -12.68 19.69 5.62
N PHE A 217 -12.02 20.41 4.75
CA PHE A 217 -11.09 21.47 5.16
C PHE A 217 -11.03 22.58 4.12
N PHE A 218 -10.72 23.77 4.60
CA PHE A 218 -10.44 24.94 3.77
C PHE A 218 -8.94 25.16 3.78
N SER A 219 -8.36 25.37 2.61
CA SER A 219 -6.97 25.76 2.48
C SER A 219 -6.82 27.23 2.78
N PHE A 220 -5.85 27.58 3.61
CA PHE A 220 -5.54 28.97 3.95
C PHE A 220 -4.32 29.43 3.13
N VAL A 221 -4.52 30.40 2.26
CA VAL A 221 -3.51 30.84 1.28
C VAL A 221 -3.31 32.35 1.31
N PHE A 222 -2.08 32.79 1.48
CA PHE A 222 -1.71 34.19 1.29
C PHE A 222 -1.57 34.50 -0.19
N ILE A 223 -2.15 35.61 -0.63
CA ILE A 223 -2.03 36.11 -1.99
C ILE A 223 -1.63 37.58 -1.97
N ASP A 224 -0.87 37.98 -2.99
CA ASP A 224 -0.44 39.34 -3.16
C ASP A 224 -1.53 40.23 -3.74
N GLU A 225 -1.56 41.55 -3.39
CA GLU A 225 -2.58 42.47 -3.91
C GLU A 225 -2.60 42.55 -5.43
N SER A 226 -1.46 42.32 -6.10
CA SER A 226 -1.36 42.33 -7.55
C SER A 226 -2.17 41.23 -8.24
N GLU A 227 -2.53 40.19 -7.51
CA GLU A 227 -3.35 39.07 -7.97
C GLU A 227 -4.86 39.35 -7.83
N VAL A 228 -5.25 40.41 -7.11
CA VAL A 228 -6.63 40.81 -6.87
C VAL A 228 -7.03 41.88 -7.89
N ARG A 229 -7.68 41.47 -8.97
CA ARG A 229 -8.11 42.32 -10.06
C ARG A 229 -9.62 42.23 -10.29
N PRO A 230 -10.25 43.22 -10.94
CA PRO A 230 -11.68 43.15 -11.25
C PRO A 230 -12.09 41.97 -12.16
N ASP A 231 -11.11 41.44 -12.95
CA ASP A 231 -11.29 40.32 -13.86
C ASP A 231 -10.80 38.99 -13.29
N THR A 232 -10.44 38.93 -12.00
CA THR A 232 -9.95 37.69 -11.36
C THR A 232 -11.07 36.66 -11.24
N ASN A 233 -10.90 35.52 -11.89
CA ASN A 233 -11.80 34.37 -11.71
C ASN A 233 -11.27 33.49 -10.57
N TRP A 234 -11.90 33.57 -9.41
CA TRP A 234 -11.50 32.86 -8.20
C TRP A 234 -11.74 31.36 -8.29
N VAL A 235 -12.74 30.90 -9.04
CA VAL A 235 -13.03 29.49 -9.26
C VAL A 235 -11.88 28.83 -9.98
N ILE A 236 -11.46 29.40 -11.13
CA ILE A 236 -10.29 28.88 -11.89
C ILE A 236 -9.01 28.93 -11.04
N LYS A 237 -8.83 30.01 -10.25
CA LYS A 237 -7.64 30.16 -9.40
C LYS A 237 -7.56 29.08 -8.31
N SER A 238 -8.69 28.61 -7.83
CA SER A 238 -8.75 27.56 -6.80
C SER A 238 -8.70 26.13 -7.33
N GLU A 239 -8.84 25.88 -8.63
CA GLU A 239 -8.79 24.53 -9.23
C GLU A 239 -7.53 23.73 -8.92
N SER A 240 -6.40 24.44 -8.73
CA SER A 240 -5.12 23.80 -8.37
C SER A 240 -4.98 23.48 -6.87
N ILE A 241 -5.93 23.93 -6.05
CA ILE A 241 -5.89 23.79 -4.60
C ILE A 241 -6.81 22.62 -4.22
N ASP A 242 -6.20 21.55 -3.71
CA ASP A 242 -6.92 20.37 -3.24
C ASP A 242 -7.55 20.64 -1.85
N ALA A 243 -8.69 21.28 -1.84
CA ALA A 243 -9.45 21.63 -0.63
C ALA A 243 -10.95 21.81 -0.94
N ASP A 244 -11.80 21.65 0.06
CA ASP A 244 -13.25 21.86 -0.08
C ASP A 244 -13.64 23.33 -0.25
N GLY A 245 -12.80 24.24 0.23
CA GLY A 245 -12.90 25.66 0.04
C GLY A 245 -11.56 26.35 0.27
N VAL A 246 -11.48 27.64 -0.05
CA VAL A 246 -10.23 28.39 0.08
C VAL A 246 -10.46 29.68 0.88
N ILE A 247 -9.55 29.94 1.79
CA ILE A 247 -9.46 31.22 2.50
C ILE A 247 -8.28 31.98 1.95
N TYR A 248 -8.57 33.07 1.23
CA TYR A 248 -7.54 33.94 0.68
C TYR A 248 -7.21 35.08 1.66
N ALA A 249 -6.00 35.08 2.19
CA ALA A 249 -5.47 36.17 3.01
C ALA A 249 -4.73 37.18 2.11
N ILE A 250 -5.28 38.38 1.97
CA ILE A 250 -4.77 39.38 1.01
C ILE A 250 -3.66 40.21 1.68
N ILE A 251 -2.48 40.27 1.04
CA ILE A 251 -1.36 41.10 1.47
C ILE A 251 -1.44 42.45 0.75
N PRO A 252 -1.89 43.55 1.39
CA PRO A 252 -1.88 44.86 0.76
C PRO A 252 -0.47 45.47 0.80
N HIS A 253 -0.16 46.33 -0.17
CA HIS A 253 1.13 47.04 -0.26
C HIS A 253 1.09 48.43 0.39
N SER A 254 -0.11 48.96 0.65
CA SER A 254 -0.27 50.28 1.25
C SER A 254 -1.63 50.44 1.95
N GLU A 255 -1.77 51.47 2.80
CA GLU A 255 -3.05 51.80 3.43
C GLU A 255 -4.11 52.23 2.42
N ASP A 256 -3.70 52.90 1.31
CA ASP A 256 -4.62 53.36 0.27
C ASP A 256 -5.12 52.20 -0.62
N SER A 257 -4.34 51.13 -0.76
CA SER A 257 -4.76 49.94 -1.55
C SER A 257 -5.89 49.15 -0.87
N ILE A 258 -5.95 49.17 0.44
CA ILE A 258 -6.97 48.41 1.22
C ILE A 258 -8.39 48.79 0.82
N LYS A 259 -8.69 50.06 0.61
CA LYS A 259 -10.03 50.51 0.21
C LYS A 259 -10.39 50.01 -1.18
N LYS A 260 -9.46 50.08 -2.12
CA LYS A 260 -9.67 49.61 -3.51
C LYS A 260 -9.83 48.10 -3.54
N LEU A 261 -8.97 47.35 -2.83
CA LEU A 261 -9.05 45.91 -2.70
C LEU A 261 -10.40 45.49 -2.13
N LYS A 262 -10.90 46.18 -1.11
CA LYS A 262 -12.21 45.91 -0.50
C LYS A 262 -13.35 46.05 -1.50
N GLU A 263 -13.36 47.04 -2.35
CA GLU A 263 -14.37 47.26 -3.38
C GLU A 263 -14.32 46.15 -4.42
N ILE A 264 -13.09 45.80 -4.91
CA ILE A 264 -12.91 44.71 -5.88
C ILE A 264 -13.36 43.38 -5.31
N LEU A 265 -12.99 43.04 -4.06
CA LEU A 265 -13.38 41.81 -3.42
C LEU A 265 -14.88 41.70 -3.16
N LEU A 266 -15.56 42.80 -2.81
CA LEU A 266 -17.03 42.82 -2.64
C LEU A 266 -17.77 42.58 -3.96
N ASP A 267 -17.17 42.93 -5.09
CA ASP A 267 -17.75 42.66 -6.40
C ASP A 267 -17.39 41.27 -6.91
N THR A 268 -16.13 40.91 -6.97
CA THR A 268 -15.62 39.63 -7.53
C THR A 268 -15.98 38.40 -6.70
N SER A 269 -16.27 38.56 -5.41
CA SER A 269 -16.66 37.44 -4.52
C SER A 269 -18.14 37.07 -4.61
N ARG A 270 -18.99 37.77 -5.37
CA ARG A 270 -20.43 37.48 -5.48
C ARG A 270 -20.76 36.14 -6.13
N GLU A 271 -19.87 35.67 -7.01
CA GLU A 271 -20.01 34.40 -7.73
C GLU A 271 -19.19 33.25 -7.08
N CYS A 272 -18.70 33.51 -5.85
CA CYS A 272 -17.83 32.58 -5.14
C CYS A 272 -18.58 31.98 -3.94
N ASP A 273 -18.91 30.72 -4.05
CA ASP A 273 -19.65 29.97 -3.02
C ASP A 273 -18.76 29.27 -1.99
N ARG A 274 -17.45 29.13 -2.25
CA ARG A 274 -16.47 28.39 -1.43
C ARG A 274 -15.24 29.21 -1.05
N HIS A 275 -15.24 30.51 -1.29
CA HIS A 275 -14.07 31.35 -1.10
C HIS A 275 -14.32 32.42 -0.05
N ILE A 276 -13.53 32.43 0.99
CA ILE A 276 -13.52 33.46 2.04
C ILE A 276 -12.31 34.35 1.81
N PHE A 277 -12.50 35.64 1.83
CA PHE A 277 -11.42 36.60 1.65
C PHE A 277 -11.20 37.36 2.97
N ILE A 278 -9.93 37.44 3.39
CA ILE A 278 -9.53 38.15 4.58
C ILE A 278 -8.64 39.33 4.17
N LEU A 279 -9.08 40.53 4.49
CA LEU A 279 -8.38 41.77 4.20
C LEU A 279 -8.08 42.48 5.52
N PRO A 280 -6.79 42.83 5.80
CA PRO A 280 -6.47 43.58 7.01
C PRO A 280 -7.13 44.96 6.99
N ASN A 281 -7.47 45.48 8.17
CA ASN A 281 -8.09 46.79 8.30
C ASN A 281 -7.09 47.91 8.20
N HIS A 282 -5.81 47.67 8.49
CA HIS A 282 -4.67 48.60 8.40
C HIS A 282 -3.48 47.93 7.75
N PHE A 283 -2.71 48.69 7.04
CA PHE A 283 -1.47 48.21 6.44
C PHE A 283 -0.42 47.93 7.51
N THR A 284 0.25 46.82 7.38
CA THR A 284 1.41 46.44 8.20
C THR A 284 2.48 45.90 7.25
N SER A 285 3.63 46.56 7.18
CA SER A 285 4.73 46.06 6.38
C SER A 285 5.33 44.81 7.01
N ILE A 286 5.57 43.79 6.20
CA ILE A 286 6.20 42.54 6.58
C ILE A 286 7.38 42.19 5.67
N ASP A 287 7.61 42.93 4.61
CA ASP A 287 8.55 42.64 3.54
C ASP A 287 9.96 42.39 4.06
N GLU A 288 10.49 43.31 4.86
CA GLU A 288 11.83 43.19 5.43
C GLU A 288 11.96 41.95 6.31
N ALA A 289 11.00 41.73 7.22
CA ALA A 289 11.02 40.59 8.11
C ALA A 289 10.84 39.26 7.36
N ALA A 290 10.06 39.21 6.29
CA ALA A 290 9.87 38.00 5.49
C ALA A 290 11.16 37.66 4.71
N HIS A 291 11.82 38.63 4.11
CA HIS A 291 13.08 38.40 3.41
C HIS A 291 14.22 38.01 4.37
N GLU A 292 14.29 38.66 5.55
CA GLU A 292 15.28 38.26 6.56
C GLU A 292 14.98 36.86 7.13
N TYR A 293 13.70 36.50 7.30
CA TYR A 293 13.32 35.17 7.76
C TYR A 293 13.75 34.09 6.79
N GLU A 294 13.57 34.28 5.49
CA GLU A 294 14.03 33.36 4.48
C GLU A 294 15.56 33.27 4.46
N ALA A 295 16.24 34.45 4.53
CA ALA A 295 17.69 34.50 4.58
C ALA A 295 18.26 33.73 5.77
N VAL A 296 17.71 33.95 6.97
CA VAL A 296 18.19 33.26 8.17
C VAL A 296 17.84 31.78 8.18
N SER A 297 16.70 31.39 7.61
CA SER A 297 16.32 29.98 7.43
C SER A 297 17.38 29.23 6.63
N PHE A 298 17.76 29.79 5.49
CA PHE A 298 18.79 29.21 4.62
C PHE A 298 20.17 29.20 5.30
N LEU A 299 20.58 30.33 5.90
CA LEU A 299 21.89 30.46 6.55
C LEU A 299 22.02 29.51 7.76
N ARG A 300 20.94 29.32 8.52
CA ARG A 300 20.86 28.37 9.62
C ARG A 300 21.07 26.93 9.15
N GLU A 301 20.41 26.52 8.06
CA GLU A 301 20.59 25.17 7.49
C GLU A 301 22.02 24.95 6.99
N THR A 302 22.64 25.97 6.38
CA THR A 302 24.02 25.89 5.89
C THR A 302 25.07 25.90 7.02
N ALA A 303 24.70 26.37 8.22
CA ALA A 303 25.56 26.41 9.40
C ALA A 303 25.43 25.13 10.27
N SER A 304 24.77 24.09 9.82
CA SER A 304 24.53 22.84 10.59
C SER A 304 25.80 22.18 11.15
N ASP A 305 26.96 22.41 10.50
CA ASP A 305 28.27 21.85 10.93
C ASP A 305 28.98 22.71 11.99
N ASP A 306 28.53 23.97 12.23
CA ASP A 306 29.07 24.88 13.24
C ASP A 306 27.99 25.18 14.29
N PRO A 307 27.99 24.47 15.45
CA PRO A 307 26.95 24.62 16.47
C PRO A 307 26.79 26.04 17.00
N VAL A 308 27.89 26.80 17.12
CA VAL A 308 27.85 28.18 17.64
C VAL A 308 27.17 29.12 16.65
N LEU A 309 27.56 29.00 15.39
CA LEU A 309 26.98 29.81 14.30
C LEU A 309 25.51 29.42 14.06
N PHE A 310 25.21 28.11 14.15
CA PHE A 310 23.83 27.62 14.07
C PHE A 310 22.95 28.23 15.18
N ASP A 311 23.41 28.18 16.44
CA ASP A 311 22.68 28.74 17.56
C ASP A 311 22.46 30.26 17.42
N GLU A 312 23.43 30.99 16.87
CA GLU A 312 23.31 32.42 16.59
C GLU A 312 22.21 32.71 15.55
N TYR A 313 22.19 31.95 14.45
CA TYR A 313 21.12 32.04 13.46
C TYR A 313 19.77 31.59 14.01
N ASP A 314 19.76 30.54 14.83
CA ASP A 314 18.53 30.00 15.42
C ASP A 314 17.82 31.04 16.31
N VAL A 315 18.56 31.83 17.07
CA VAL A 315 17.99 32.93 17.88
C VAL A 315 17.30 33.98 16.99
N VAL A 316 17.92 34.36 15.89
CA VAL A 316 17.33 35.36 14.94
C VAL A 316 16.16 34.74 14.18
N TYR A 317 16.28 33.46 13.83
CA TYR A 317 15.20 32.70 13.19
C TYR A 317 13.93 32.65 14.07
N GLU A 318 14.07 32.33 15.34
CA GLU A 318 12.92 32.29 16.27
C GLU A 318 12.31 33.67 16.50
N ASP A 319 13.13 34.75 16.58
CA ASP A 319 12.63 36.13 16.67
C ASP A 319 11.80 36.52 15.43
N LEU A 320 12.33 36.25 14.23
CA LEU A 320 11.63 36.55 12.98
C LEU A 320 10.40 35.65 12.80
N ARG A 321 10.47 34.38 13.20
CA ARG A 321 9.33 33.48 13.21
C ARG A 321 8.19 34.01 14.06
N GLU A 322 8.49 34.57 15.23
CA GLU A 322 7.48 35.20 16.08
C GLU A 322 6.88 36.43 15.42
N VAL A 323 7.70 37.26 14.74
CA VAL A 323 7.23 38.42 13.95
C VAL A 323 6.29 37.96 12.84
N ILE A 324 6.66 36.94 12.06
CA ILE A 324 5.83 36.35 11.01
C ILE A 324 4.51 35.81 11.62
N SER A 325 4.59 35.06 12.72
CA SER A 325 3.42 34.53 13.43
C SER A 325 2.49 35.65 13.91
N ASN A 326 3.02 36.72 14.45
CA ASN A 326 2.25 37.88 14.88
C ASN A 326 1.55 38.58 13.70
N PHE A 327 2.23 38.69 12.56
CA PHE A 327 1.61 39.19 11.33
C PHE A 327 0.49 38.28 10.84
N MET A 328 0.75 36.96 10.75
CA MET A 328 -0.26 35.99 10.33
C MET A 328 -1.48 35.99 11.26
N SER A 329 -1.27 36.26 12.54
CA SER A 329 -2.36 36.35 13.51
C SER A 329 -3.37 37.47 13.23
N ILE A 330 -3.02 38.46 12.40
CA ILE A 330 -3.96 39.48 11.91
C ILE A 330 -5.10 38.81 11.15
N TYR A 331 -4.79 37.75 10.39
CA TYR A 331 -5.73 37.05 9.52
C TYR A 331 -6.37 35.83 10.21
N THR A 332 -5.63 35.15 11.09
CA THR A 332 -6.07 33.88 11.69
C THR A 332 -6.77 34.04 13.03
N HIS A 333 -6.68 35.25 13.65
CA HIS A 333 -7.27 35.54 14.97
C HIS A 333 -8.31 36.68 14.90
N PRO A 334 -9.56 36.36 14.55
CA PRO A 334 -10.64 37.37 14.44
C PRO A 334 -10.85 38.20 15.71
N GLU A 335 -10.57 37.65 16.89
CA GLU A 335 -10.67 38.31 18.20
C GLU A 335 -9.73 39.53 18.38
N LYS A 336 -8.75 39.68 17.48
CA LYS A 336 -7.89 40.86 17.44
C LYS A 336 -8.55 42.05 16.71
N TYR A 337 -9.66 41.81 15.99
CA TYR A 337 -10.41 42.84 15.22
C TYR A 337 -9.56 43.61 14.20
N LYS A 338 -8.50 42.98 13.70
CA LYS A 338 -7.53 43.60 12.77
C LYS A 338 -7.82 43.36 11.29
N ALA A 339 -8.75 42.46 10.97
CA ALA A 339 -9.09 42.11 9.58
C ALA A 339 -10.61 42.11 9.36
N SER A 340 -11.01 42.29 8.10
CA SER A 340 -12.37 42.15 7.59
C SER A 340 -12.49 40.84 6.83
N TYR A 341 -13.60 40.12 7.03
CA TYR A 341 -13.90 38.84 6.38
C TYR A 341 -14.98 39.08 5.35
N ILE A 342 -14.72 38.75 4.09
CA ILE A 342 -15.62 38.94 2.95
C ILE A 342 -16.02 37.58 2.40
N PHE A 343 -17.33 37.37 2.24
CA PHE A 343 -17.89 36.20 1.63
C PHE A 343 -19.14 36.52 0.86
N ASN A 344 -19.27 36.05 -0.36
CA ASN A 344 -20.44 36.24 -1.25
C ASN A 344 -20.86 37.74 -1.34
N GLY A 345 -19.89 38.58 -1.72
CA GLY A 345 -20.12 40.02 -1.92
C GLY A 345 -20.48 40.83 -0.65
N ARG A 346 -20.33 40.28 0.54
CA ARG A 346 -20.68 40.91 1.83
C ARG A 346 -19.57 40.75 2.87
N ILE A 347 -19.43 41.77 3.71
CA ILE A 347 -18.60 41.70 4.89
C ILE A 347 -19.33 40.89 5.96
N ARG A 348 -18.69 39.86 6.47
CA ARG A 348 -19.21 39.01 7.55
C ARG A 348 -18.66 39.49 8.88
N ASN A 349 -19.52 39.55 9.89
CA ASN A 349 -19.14 39.94 11.24
C ASN A 349 -18.52 38.74 11.99
N ILE A 350 -17.24 38.50 11.76
CA ILE A 350 -16.47 37.40 12.39
C ILE A 350 -15.66 38.00 13.53
N GLN A 351 -16.03 37.69 14.78
CA GLN A 351 -15.38 38.23 15.97
C GLN A 351 -14.58 37.18 16.76
N ARG A 352 -14.74 35.92 16.44
CA ARG A 352 -14.09 34.78 17.09
C ARG A 352 -13.80 33.68 16.08
N LYS A 353 -12.77 32.88 16.34
CA LYS A 353 -12.41 31.72 15.49
C LYS A 353 -13.60 30.77 15.29
N ALA A 354 -14.42 30.58 16.36
CA ALA A 354 -15.66 29.80 16.26
C ALA A 354 -16.67 30.32 15.22
N ALA A 355 -16.78 31.65 15.05
CA ALA A 355 -17.66 32.23 14.04
C ALA A 355 -17.12 32.02 12.61
N LEU A 356 -15.81 31.95 12.43
CA LEU A 356 -15.21 31.61 11.16
C LEU A 356 -15.43 30.13 10.82
N THR A 357 -15.21 29.23 11.78
CA THR A 357 -15.48 27.80 11.59
C THR A 357 -16.96 27.51 11.34
N GLU A 358 -17.86 28.28 11.95
CA GLU A 358 -19.30 28.20 11.69
C GLU A 358 -19.65 28.65 10.26
N LEU A 359 -19.08 29.78 9.79
CA LEU A 359 -19.26 30.22 8.40
C LEU A 359 -18.78 29.16 7.42
N MET A 360 -17.65 28.51 7.68
CA MET A 360 -17.18 27.41 6.84
C MET A 360 -18.13 26.21 6.86
N ALA A 361 -18.73 25.91 8.02
CA ALA A 361 -19.72 24.85 8.14
C ALA A 361 -21.00 25.18 7.34
N ASP A 362 -21.49 26.42 7.44
CA ASP A 362 -22.65 26.89 6.64
C ASP A 362 -22.36 26.80 5.14
N ILE A 363 -21.15 27.20 4.71
CA ILE A 363 -20.73 27.07 3.31
C ILE A 363 -20.75 25.59 2.88
N CYS A 364 -20.25 24.68 3.71
CA CYS A 364 -20.28 23.26 3.40
C CYS A 364 -21.72 22.70 3.35
N ASP A 365 -22.62 23.16 4.22
CA ASP A 365 -24.04 22.76 4.19
C ASP A 365 -24.73 23.23 2.91
N ASP A 366 -24.42 24.41 2.43
CA ASP A 366 -25.00 24.97 1.19
C ASP A 366 -24.42 24.27 -0.05
N VAL A 367 -23.09 24.19 -0.14
CA VAL A 367 -22.39 23.64 -1.31
C VAL A 367 -22.59 22.14 -1.42
N TYR A 368 -22.55 21.41 -0.32
CA TYR A 368 -22.66 19.95 -0.27
C TYR A 368 -23.99 19.51 0.35
N SER A 369 -25.08 20.14 -0.06
CA SER A 369 -26.43 19.91 0.48
C SER A 369 -26.95 18.49 0.30
N LEU A 370 -26.47 17.76 -0.72
CA LEU A 370 -26.86 16.40 -1.04
C LEU A 370 -25.88 15.34 -0.48
N THR A 371 -24.91 15.74 0.32
CA THR A 371 -24.00 14.76 0.96
C THR A 371 -24.77 13.86 1.94
N PRO A 372 -24.73 12.54 1.80
CA PRO A 372 -25.34 11.63 2.76
C PRO A 372 -24.59 11.63 4.10
N ILE A 373 -25.32 11.38 5.19
CA ILE A 373 -24.71 11.26 6.52
C ILE A 373 -24.26 9.81 6.73
N ILE A 374 -22.94 9.61 6.77
CA ILE A 374 -22.31 8.31 6.91
C ILE A 374 -21.29 8.36 8.05
N CYS A 375 -21.72 7.89 9.22
CA CYS A 375 -20.96 7.98 10.45
C CYS A 375 -19.84 6.94 10.49
N ASN A 376 -18.77 7.15 9.71
CA ASN A 376 -17.55 6.33 9.76
C ASN A 376 -16.33 7.10 9.26
N GLU A 377 -15.66 7.79 10.15
CA GLU A 377 -14.49 8.60 9.82
C GLU A 377 -13.33 7.81 9.17
N ALA A 378 -13.22 6.50 9.44
CA ALA A 378 -12.13 5.69 8.90
C ALA A 378 -12.17 5.56 7.37
N VAL A 379 -13.35 5.58 6.76
CA VAL A 379 -13.55 5.48 5.30
C VAL A 379 -14.18 6.73 4.68
N ASN A 380 -14.74 7.63 5.49
CA ASN A 380 -15.31 8.89 5.00
C ASN A 380 -14.23 9.97 4.81
N ARG A 381 -13.18 9.60 4.07
CA ARG A 381 -12.02 10.44 3.74
C ARG A 381 -11.55 10.13 2.32
N ASP A 382 -10.85 11.06 1.69
CA ASP A 382 -10.27 10.82 0.36
C ASP A 382 -9.05 9.91 0.45
N VAL A 383 -8.19 10.12 1.44
CA VAL A 383 -7.04 9.26 1.73
C VAL A 383 -7.30 8.50 3.02
N ILE A 384 -7.34 7.18 2.92
CA ILE A 384 -7.59 6.28 4.05
C ILE A 384 -6.33 5.48 4.41
N THR A 385 -6.26 5.02 5.66
CA THR A 385 -5.14 4.20 6.12
C THR A 385 -5.13 2.82 5.45
N ASN A 386 -3.96 2.17 5.39
CA ASN A 386 -3.84 0.82 4.83
C ASN A 386 -4.76 -0.21 5.53
N ILE A 387 -4.96 -0.06 6.85
CA ILE A 387 -5.86 -0.93 7.63
C ILE A 387 -7.31 -0.72 7.18
N ALA A 388 -7.75 0.52 7.06
CA ALA A 388 -9.10 0.85 6.57
C ALA A 388 -9.29 0.41 5.11
N SER A 389 -8.27 0.56 4.27
CA SER A 389 -8.30 0.11 2.87
C SER A 389 -8.47 -1.41 2.76
N ASN A 390 -7.72 -2.18 3.56
CA ASN A 390 -7.86 -3.64 3.59
C ASN A 390 -9.24 -4.08 4.12
N SER A 391 -9.75 -3.41 5.15
CA SER A 391 -11.08 -3.69 5.70
C SER A 391 -12.19 -3.36 4.71
N ARG A 392 -12.07 -2.23 4.00
CA ARG A 392 -12.96 -1.85 2.90
C ARG A 392 -12.92 -2.87 1.76
N SER A 393 -11.73 -3.33 1.36
CA SER A 393 -11.56 -4.34 0.32
C SER A 393 -12.29 -5.64 0.66
N LYS A 394 -12.21 -6.11 1.91
CA LYS A 394 -12.96 -7.29 2.37
C LYS A 394 -14.48 -7.08 2.26
N LEU A 395 -14.96 -5.90 2.64
CA LEU A 395 -16.39 -5.56 2.54
C LEU A 395 -16.85 -5.52 1.07
N VAL A 396 -16.09 -4.85 0.21
CA VAL A 396 -16.36 -4.78 -1.23
C VAL A 396 -16.36 -6.18 -1.86
N ALA A 397 -15.40 -7.04 -1.50
CA ALA A 397 -15.35 -8.42 -1.98
C ALA A 397 -16.58 -9.23 -1.53
N ALA A 398 -17.06 -9.00 -0.31
CA ALA A 398 -18.26 -9.65 0.21
C ALA A 398 -19.54 -9.20 -0.52
N LEU A 399 -19.65 -7.92 -0.85
CA LEU A 399 -20.77 -7.36 -1.63
C LEU A 399 -20.79 -7.88 -3.07
N LEU A 400 -19.64 -8.12 -3.68
CA LEU A 400 -19.54 -8.60 -5.05
C LEU A 400 -19.76 -10.13 -5.21
N ARG A 401 -20.04 -10.87 -4.14
CA ARG A 401 -20.37 -12.29 -4.24
C ARG A 401 -21.70 -12.49 -4.96
N ASN A 402 -21.85 -13.62 -5.63
CA ASN A 402 -23.11 -13.95 -6.32
C ASN A 402 -24.31 -14.05 -5.38
N GLN A 403 -24.09 -14.59 -4.20
CA GLN A 403 -25.11 -14.65 -3.15
C GLN A 403 -24.56 -13.95 -1.92
N LEU A 404 -25.38 -13.06 -1.36
CA LEU A 404 -25.06 -12.39 -0.11
C LEU A 404 -25.21 -13.38 1.05
N GLU A 405 -24.25 -13.38 1.93
CA GLU A 405 -24.32 -14.14 3.20
C GLU A 405 -24.86 -13.23 4.31
N ALA A 406 -25.43 -13.81 5.34
CA ALA A 406 -25.85 -13.07 6.54
C ALA A 406 -24.67 -12.23 7.07
N ASN A 407 -24.93 -10.94 7.34
CA ASN A 407 -23.87 -9.97 7.68
C ASN A 407 -22.70 -9.95 6.66
N LEU A 408 -22.97 -10.24 5.39
CA LEU A 408 -21.98 -10.38 4.32
C LEU A 408 -20.86 -11.40 4.63
N GLY A 409 -21.09 -12.37 5.50
CA GLY A 409 -20.11 -13.34 5.97
C GLY A 409 -19.03 -12.74 6.89
N LEU A 410 -19.22 -11.49 7.34
CA LEU A 410 -18.29 -10.81 8.24
C LEU A 410 -18.70 -11.02 9.69
N SER A 411 -17.76 -11.39 10.55
CA SER A 411 -18.00 -11.68 11.96
C SER A 411 -16.95 -11.08 12.88
N GLY A 412 -17.29 -10.95 14.16
CA GLY A 412 -16.40 -10.42 15.19
C GLY A 412 -16.47 -8.91 15.37
N THR A 413 -15.35 -8.30 15.78
CA THR A 413 -15.21 -6.86 16.12
C THR A 413 -14.20 -6.14 15.23
N GLY A 414 -13.86 -6.71 14.08
CA GLY A 414 -12.93 -6.15 13.12
C GLY A 414 -13.43 -4.83 12.51
N GLN A 415 -12.51 -4.05 11.96
CA GLN A 415 -12.85 -2.77 11.34
C GLN A 415 -13.79 -2.95 10.14
N GLU A 416 -13.68 -4.03 9.37
CA GLU A 416 -14.60 -4.37 8.28
C GLU A 416 -16.05 -4.51 8.76
N VAL A 417 -16.27 -5.09 9.95
CA VAL A 417 -17.61 -5.20 10.56
C VAL A 417 -18.13 -3.83 10.99
N SER A 418 -17.26 -2.97 11.55
CA SER A 418 -17.61 -1.59 11.90
C SER A 418 -18.02 -0.79 10.67
N ILE A 419 -17.24 -0.88 9.58
CA ILE A 419 -17.54 -0.22 8.31
C ILE A 419 -18.87 -0.73 7.76
N MET A 420 -19.07 -2.05 7.68
CA MET A 420 -20.34 -2.63 7.22
C MET A 420 -21.56 -2.11 8.02
N ARG A 421 -21.44 -2.10 9.35
CA ARG A 421 -22.54 -1.63 10.22
C ARG A 421 -22.88 -0.17 10.01
N SER A 422 -21.89 0.69 9.88
CA SER A 422 -22.10 2.14 9.73
C SER A 422 -22.51 2.53 8.31
N THR A 423 -21.97 1.89 7.28
CA THR A 423 -22.23 2.27 5.88
C THR A 423 -23.41 1.56 5.26
N LEU A 424 -23.78 0.36 5.72
CA LEU A 424 -24.82 -0.47 5.09
C LEU A 424 -25.97 -0.81 6.03
N LEU A 425 -25.72 -1.28 7.25
CA LEU A 425 -26.80 -1.70 8.16
C LEU A 425 -27.55 -0.50 8.76
N ARG A 426 -26.82 0.47 9.35
CA ARG A 426 -27.45 1.67 9.95
C ARG A 426 -28.13 2.56 8.93
N THR A 427 -27.63 2.57 7.72
CA THR A 427 -28.17 3.33 6.60
C THR A 427 -29.38 2.66 5.95
N GLY A 428 -29.70 1.43 6.32
CA GLY A 428 -30.82 0.68 5.77
C GLY A 428 -30.59 0.13 4.35
N ILE A 429 -29.36 0.16 3.86
CA ILE A 429 -28.99 -0.43 2.55
C ILE A 429 -28.95 -1.95 2.64
N LEU A 430 -28.30 -2.51 3.67
CA LEU A 430 -28.30 -3.95 3.91
C LEU A 430 -29.49 -4.29 4.81
N VAL A 431 -30.45 -5.04 4.29
CA VAL A 431 -31.70 -5.43 4.96
C VAL A 431 -31.75 -6.95 5.04
N GLU A 432 -32.08 -7.50 6.20
CA GLU A 432 -32.35 -8.92 6.38
C GLU A 432 -33.86 -9.17 6.44
N GLN A 433 -34.42 -9.71 5.38
CA GLN A 433 -35.83 -10.12 5.32
C GLN A 433 -35.94 -11.64 5.34
N GLY A 434 -36.55 -12.18 6.40
CA GLY A 434 -36.77 -13.65 6.50
C GLY A 434 -35.48 -14.46 6.60
N GLY A 435 -34.37 -13.86 7.06
CA GLY A 435 -33.05 -14.53 7.20
C GLY A 435 -32.22 -14.52 5.92
N MET A 436 -32.68 -13.92 4.85
CA MET A 436 -31.90 -13.68 3.64
C MET A 436 -31.50 -12.20 3.55
N PRO A 437 -30.22 -11.88 3.39
CA PRO A 437 -29.77 -10.51 3.19
C PRO A 437 -30.12 -10.03 1.77
N SER A 438 -30.55 -8.78 1.68
CA SER A 438 -30.82 -8.07 0.42
C SER A 438 -30.30 -6.63 0.51
N LEU A 439 -30.06 -6.02 -0.64
CA LEU A 439 -29.64 -4.62 -0.74
C LEU A 439 -30.83 -3.75 -1.16
N ASP A 440 -31.06 -2.68 -0.41
CA ASP A 440 -32.07 -1.67 -0.75
C ASP A 440 -31.37 -0.45 -1.36
N LEU A 441 -31.62 -0.18 -2.64
CA LEU A 441 -31.10 0.98 -3.34
C LEU A 441 -31.91 2.25 -3.08
N ARG A 442 -32.99 2.17 -2.32
CA ARG A 442 -33.89 3.31 -1.97
C ARG A 442 -34.03 3.41 -0.43
N PRO A 443 -32.93 3.63 0.30
CA PRO A 443 -32.96 3.76 1.75
C PRO A 443 -33.77 4.99 2.17
N GLY A 444 -34.14 5.06 3.46
CA GLY A 444 -34.97 6.12 3.99
C GLY A 444 -34.34 7.52 4.02
N ASP A 445 -33.00 7.63 3.98
CA ASP A 445 -32.28 8.91 3.86
C ASP A 445 -32.34 9.42 2.40
N PRO A 446 -32.96 10.60 2.13
CA PRO A 446 -33.10 11.13 0.78
C PRO A 446 -31.76 11.37 0.06
N ASN A 447 -30.75 11.85 0.77
CA ASN A 447 -29.43 12.14 0.19
C ASN A 447 -28.69 10.85 -0.17
N LEU A 448 -28.81 9.84 0.68
CA LEU A 448 -28.24 8.53 0.41
C LEU A 448 -28.94 7.84 -0.76
N ALA A 449 -30.28 7.93 -0.83
CA ALA A 449 -31.05 7.41 -1.95
C ALA A 449 -30.69 8.13 -3.26
N ASN A 450 -30.53 9.45 -3.25
CA ASN A 450 -30.11 10.25 -4.40
C ASN A 450 -28.69 9.86 -4.88
N MET A 451 -27.76 9.63 -3.96
CA MET A 451 -26.42 9.19 -4.29
C MET A 451 -26.43 7.80 -4.95
N LEU A 452 -27.18 6.84 -4.40
CA LEU A 452 -27.31 5.49 -4.98
C LEU A 452 -28.00 5.55 -6.36
N GLU A 453 -29.02 6.37 -6.50
CA GLU A 453 -29.67 6.62 -7.79
C GLU A 453 -28.73 7.23 -8.81
N THR A 454 -27.85 8.12 -8.41
CA THR A 454 -26.81 8.70 -9.27
C THR A 454 -25.87 7.61 -9.79
N ILE A 455 -25.42 6.69 -8.92
CA ILE A 455 -24.57 5.56 -9.33
C ILE A 455 -25.35 4.60 -10.24
N GLU A 456 -26.62 4.33 -9.92
CA GLU A 456 -27.49 3.47 -10.73
C GLU A 456 -27.72 4.08 -12.12
N ASN A 457 -28.01 5.37 -12.21
CA ASN A 457 -28.17 6.08 -13.47
C ASN A 457 -26.90 6.07 -14.32
N PHE A 458 -25.73 6.15 -13.70
CA PHE A 458 -24.47 5.96 -14.39
C PHE A 458 -24.37 4.56 -15.03
N VAL A 459 -24.70 3.50 -14.29
CA VAL A 459 -24.71 2.13 -14.80
C VAL A 459 -25.71 1.97 -15.93
N LEU A 460 -26.92 2.49 -15.76
CA LEU A 460 -27.99 2.42 -16.78
C LEU A 460 -27.69 3.25 -18.02
N SER A 461 -26.96 4.36 -17.90
CA SER A 461 -26.56 5.19 -19.04
C SER A 461 -25.59 4.46 -19.99
N ALA A 462 -24.82 3.50 -19.47
CA ALA A 462 -23.97 2.63 -20.27
C ALA A 462 -24.78 1.73 -21.24
N ARG A 463 -26.10 1.57 -21.03
CA ARG A 463 -27.00 0.85 -21.96
C ARG A 463 -27.19 1.56 -23.29
N HIS A 464 -27.08 2.88 -23.27
CA HIS A 464 -27.27 3.73 -24.46
C HIS A 464 -25.92 4.15 -25.08
N ASN A 465 -24.83 3.91 -24.40
CA ASN A 465 -23.49 4.25 -24.84
C ASN A 465 -22.65 2.98 -24.89
N GLU A 466 -21.84 2.83 -25.93
CA GLU A 466 -20.94 1.65 -26.01
C GLU A 466 -20.02 1.52 -24.80
N ARG A 467 -19.53 2.64 -24.29
CA ARG A 467 -18.68 2.73 -23.10
C ARG A 467 -18.86 4.07 -22.40
N ILE A 468 -18.81 4.05 -21.08
CA ILE A 468 -18.81 5.28 -20.26
C ILE A 468 -17.64 5.20 -19.25
N GLY A 469 -16.86 6.27 -19.16
CA GLY A 469 -15.70 6.34 -18.25
C GLY A 469 -16.15 6.48 -16.79
N PHE A 470 -15.44 5.87 -15.87
CA PHE A 470 -15.71 6.04 -14.44
C PHE A 470 -15.36 7.43 -13.92
N ASP A 471 -14.51 8.19 -14.62
CA ASP A 471 -14.24 9.60 -14.31
C ASP A 471 -15.52 10.42 -14.25
N VAL A 472 -16.46 10.20 -15.18
CA VAL A 472 -17.78 10.88 -15.17
C VAL A 472 -18.54 10.63 -13.86
N LEU A 473 -18.55 9.38 -13.38
CA LEU A 473 -19.17 9.05 -12.09
C LEU A 473 -18.45 9.71 -10.92
N TYR A 474 -17.12 9.61 -10.89
CA TYR A 474 -16.32 10.17 -9.82
C TYR A 474 -16.46 11.70 -9.77
N ASP A 475 -16.43 12.37 -10.91
CA ASP A 475 -16.66 13.81 -10.98
C ASP A 475 -18.06 14.16 -10.44
N THR A 476 -19.11 13.43 -10.86
CA THR A 476 -20.46 13.65 -10.35
C THR A 476 -20.58 13.44 -8.84
N LEU A 477 -19.88 12.46 -8.28
CA LEU A 477 -19.97 12.16 -6.85
C LEU A 477 -19.08 13.06 -5.97
N THR A 478 -17.98 13.59 -6.49
CA THR A 478 -16.99 14.29 -5.68
C THR A 478 -16.96 15.79 -5.88
N LEU A 479 -17.25 16.28 -7.10
CA LEU A 479 -17.16 17.71 -7.39
C LEU A 479 -18.31 18.50 -6.75
N PRO A 480 -18.04 19.72 -6.28
CA PRO A 480 -19.02 20.56 -5.59
C PRO A 480 -20.21 20.98 -6.46
N GLU A 481 -20.05 21.07 -7.78
CA GLU A 481 -21.09 21.45 -8.74
C GLU A 481 -22.31 20.51 -8.72
N HIS A 482 -22.10 19.29 -8.25
CA HIS A 482 -23.16 18.26 -8.13
C HIS A 482 -23.74 18.17 -6.71
N HIS A 483 -23.27 18.97 -5.77
CA HIS A 483 -23.75 19.07 -4.40
C HIS A 483 -23.64 17.78 -3.54
N ILE A 484 -23.14 16.66 -4.08
CA ILE A 484 -22.98 15.40 -3.34
C ILE A 484 -21.69 15.41 -2.52
N GLY A 485 -20.57 15.70 -3.13
CA GLY A 485 -19.28 15.83 -2.46
C GLY A 485 -18.87 14.59 -1.64
N LEU A 486 -19.08 13.40 -2.17
CA LEU A 486 -18.75 12.13 -1.50
C LEU A 486 -17.23 11.95 -1.42
N ARG A 487 -16.74 11.43 -0.31
CA ARG A 487 -15.33 11.11 -0.17
C ARG A 487 -14.96 9.82 -0.89
N LYS A 488 -13.79 9.81 -1.57
CA LYS A 488 -13.31 8.68 -2.38
C LYS A 488 -13.22 7.36 -1.61
N GLY A 489 -13.00 7.43 -0.28
CA GLY A 489 -12.97 6.24 0.55
C GLY A 489 -14.29 5.45 0.60
N LEU A 490 -15.42 6.11 0.38
CA LEU A 490 -16.75 5.49 0.39
C LEU A 490 -17.20 4.97 -0.97
N ILE A 491 -16.74 5.58 -2.08
CA ILE A 491 -17.25 5.29 -3.43
C ILE A 491 -17.17 3.80 -3.78
N PRO A 492 -16.06 3.05 -3.52
CA PRO A 492 -16.01 1.63 -3.86
C PRO A 492 -17.07 0.78 -3.16
N ILE A 493 -17.52 1.18 -1.96
CA ILE A 493 -18.55 0.46 -1.20
C ILE A 493 -19.89 0.59 -1.91
N TYR A 494 -20.33 1.84 -2.18
CA TYR A 494 -21.62 2.08 -2.80
C TYR A 494 -21.67 1.71 -4.28
N LEU A 495 -20.54 1.82 -4.98
CA LEU A 495 -20.41 1.26 -6.32
C LEU A 495 -20.60 -0.26 -6.30
N ALA A 496 -20.01 -0.97 -5.33
CA ALA A 496 -20.19 -2.42 -5.18
C ALA A 496 -21.66 -2.78 -4.84
N VAL A 497 -22.35 -1.96 -4.03
CA VAL A 497 -23.77 -2.14 -3.73
C VAL A 497 -24.62 -2.10 -5.02
N VAL A 498 -24.43 -1.09 -5.86
CA VAL A 498 -25.19 -0.98 -7.10
C VAL A 498 -24.76 -2.06 -8.09
N LEU A 499 -23.45 -2.31 -8.24
CA LEU A 499 -22.96 -3.34 -9.15
C LEU A 499 -23.43 -4.74 -8.74
N HIS A 500 -23.77 -4.99 -7.48
CA HIS A 500 -24.35 -6.28 -7.07
C HIS A 500 -25.67 -6.56 -7.78
N GLU A 501 -26.55 -5.56 -7.90
CA GLU A 501 -27.86 -5.70 -8.57
C GLU A 501 -27.68 -5.87 -10.09
N TYR A 502 -26.70 -5.21 -10.67
CA TYR A 502 -26.43 -5.23 -12.11
C TYR A 502 -25.27 -6.14 -12.52
N LYS A 503 -24.85 -7.08 -11.62
CA LYS A 503 -23.64 -7.90 -11.77
C LYS A 503 -23.54 -8.69 -13.08
N GLN A 504 -24.65 -9.08 -13.64
CA GLN A 504 -24.70 -9.85 -14.89
C GLN A 504 -24.76 -8.94 -16.14
N GLN A 505 -25.20 -7.70 -15.98
CA GLN A 505 -25.38 -6.76 -17.09
C GLN A 505 -24.15 -5.88 -17.33
N VAL A 506 -23.20 -5.80 -16.40
CA VAL A 506 -22.08 -4.86 -16.49
C VAL A 506 -20.75 -5.55 -16.75
N VAL A 507 -19.93 -4.92 -17.58
CA VAL A 507 -18.54 -5.28 -17.85
C VAL A 507 -17.66 -4.08 -17.60
N ILE A 508 -16.63 -4.28 -16.79
CA ILE A 508 -15.59 -3.28 -16.57
C ILE A 508 -14.47 -3.51 -17.56
N LEU A 509 -14.02 -2.45 -18.19
CA LEU A 509 -12.99 -2.45 -19.23
C LEU A 509 -11.85 -1.52 -18.79
N ASP A 510 -10.62 -1.98 -18.99
CA ASP A 510 -9.42 -1.14 -18.96
C ASP A 510 -8.90 -0.89 -20.40
N LYS A 511 -7.69 -0.35 -20.52
CA LYS A 511 -7.02 -0.12 -21.81
C LYS A 511 -6.65 -1.42 -22.56
N PHE A 512 -6.64 -2.55 -21.88
CA PHE A 512 -6.29 -3.86 -22.46
C PHE A 512 -7.52 -4.72 -22.77
N GLY A 513 -8.69 -4.35 -22.26
CA GLY A 513 -9.95 -5.06 -22.50
C GLY A 513 -10.74 -5.30 -21.22
N GLN A 514 -11.50 -6.39 -21.18
CA GLN A 514 -12.34 -6.74 -20.04
C GLN A 514 -11.49 -7.13 -18.83
N VAL A 515 -11.82 -6.57 -17.65
CA VAL A 515 -11.27 -6.95 -16.35
C VAL A 515 -12.37 -7.52 -15.45
N PRO A 516 -12.02 -8.41 -14.50
CA PRO A 516 -13.02 -9.01 -13.62
C PRO A 516 -13.62 -7.96 -12.68
N THR A 517 -14.91 -8.05 -12.39
CA THR A 517 -15.57 -7.21 -11.40
C THR A 517 -15.18 -7.71 -10.00
N SER A 518 -14.08 -7.19 -9.46
CA SER A 518 -13.48 -7.60 -8.19
C SER A 518 -13.19 -6.40 -7.31
N ALA A 519 -13.00 -6.64 -6.00
CA ALA A 519 -12.64 -5.59 -5.06
C ALA A 519 -11.36 -4.87 -5.49
N ASP A 520 -10.34 -5.59 -5.95
CA ASP A 520 -9.07 -5.01 -6.38
C ASP A 520 -9.25 -4.07 -7.58
N VAL A 521 -10.10 -4.44 -8.55
CA VAL A 521 -10.41 -3.58 -9.69
C VAL A 521 -11.18 -2.33 -9.26
N LEU A 522 -12.17 -2.44 -8.35
CA LEU A 522 -12.86 -1.26 -7.83
C LEU A 522 -11.92 -0.32 -7.05
N LEU A 523 -10.91 -0.86 -6.37
CA LEU A 523 -9.89 -0.04 -5.72
C LEU A 523 -8.95 0.62 -6.73
N GLN A 524 -8.62 -0.03 -7.83
CA GLN A 524 -7.84 0.56 -8.93
C GLN A 524 -8.64 1.67 -9.64
N ILE A 525 -9.94 1.48 -9.87
CA ILE A 525 -10.84 2.52 -10.38
C ILE A 525 -10.85 3.72 -9.43
N ASN A 526 -10.92 3.48 -8.11
CA ASN A 526 -10.88 4.55 -7.12
C ASN A 526 -9.57 5.35 -7.13
N ALA A 527 -8.45 4.71 -7.48
CA ALA A 527 -7.15 5.38 -7.61
C ALA A 527 -7.01 6.15 -8.92
N ASP A 528 -7.50 5.58 -10.03
CA ASP A 528 -7.45 6.18 -11.37
C ASP A 528 -8.73 5.88 -12.15
N PRO A 529 -9.80 6.67 -11.94
CA PRO A 529 -11.09 6.45 -12.63
C PRO A 529 -11.01 6.59 -14.15
N LYS A 530 -10.08 7.41 -14.67
CA LYS A 530 -9.94 7.69 -16.11
C LYS A 530 -9.47 6.50 -16.93
N SER A 531 -8.76 5.58 -16.30
CA SER A 531 -8.24 4.39 -16.98
C SER A 531 -9.26 3.26 -17.15
N PHE A 532 -10.47 3.42 -16.60
CA PHE A 532 -11.50 2.39 -16.63
C PHE A 532 -12.80 2.91 -17.20
N SER A 533 -13.53 2.01 -17.84
CA SER A 533 -14.86 2.28 -18.39
C SER A 533 -15.83 1.14 -18.11
N LEU A 534 -17.12 1.47 -18.10
CA LEU A 534 -18.22 0.53 -17.94
C LEU A 534 -18.91 0.33 -19.28
N SER A 535 -19.28 -0.91 -19.58
CA SER A 535 -20.16 -1.28 -20.70
C SER A 535 -21.33 -2.07 -20.17
N TYR A 536 -22.50 -1.90 -20.75
CA TYR A 536 -23.74 -2.59 -20.37
C TYR A 536 -24.02 -3.72 -21.36
N LEU A 537 -24.38 -4.89 -20.85
CA LEU A 537 -24.70 -6.08 -21.64
C LEU A 537 -26.17 -6.44 -21.48
N ASP A 538 -26.83 -6.77 -22.57
CA ASP A 538 -28.17 -7.33 -22.49
C ASP A 538 -28.12 -8.73 -21.86
N TRP A 539 -28.78 -8.88 -20.72
CA TRP A 539 -28.88 -10.13 -19.96
C TRP A 539 -30.33 -10.59 -19.95
N ASP A 540 -30.52 -11.89 -20.25
CA ASP A 540 -31.84 -12.52 -20.32
C ASP A 540 -31.84 -13.87 -19.58
N PRO A 541 -33.03 -14.42 -19.24
CA PRO A 541 -33.14 -15.68 -18.52
C PRO A 541 -32.56 -16.89 -19.28
N GLU A 542 -32.48 -16.83 -20.60
CA GLU A 542 -31.89 -17.92 -21.42
C GLU A 542 -30.38 -17.99 -21.21
N LYS A 543 -29.71 -16.82 -21.17
CA LYS A 543 -28.28 -16.72 -20.86
C LYS A 543 -27.99 -17.17 -19.42
N GLU A 544 -28.87 -16.79 -18.48
CA GLU A 544 -28.72 -17.20 -17.08
C GLU A 544 -28.78 -18.73 -16.93
N ASN A 545 -29.79 -19.38 -17.51
CA ASN A 545 -29.94 -20.84 -17.50
C ASN A 545 -28.76 -21.53 -18.19
N PHE A 546 -28.29 -20.98 -19.31
CA PHE A 546 -27.12 -21.49 -20.03
C PHE A 546 -25.88 -21.49 -19.15
N VAL A 547 -25.63 -20.39 -18.45
CA VAL A 547 -24.46 -20.21 -17.56
C VAL A 547 -24.58 -21.14 -16.34
N GLU A 548 -25.76 -21.31 -15.75
CA GLU A 548 -25.98 -22.24 -14.63
C GLU A 548 -25.70 -23.70 -15.00
N LEU A 549 -26.14 -24.15 -16.16
CA LEU A 549 -25.87 -25.51 -16.67
C LEU A 549 -24.37 -25.75 -16.85
N LEU A 550 -23.65 -24.75 -17.37
CA LEU A 550 -22.19 -24.82 -17.46
C LEU A 550 -21.51 -24.81 -16.07
N ALA A 551 -22.02 -24.01 -15.12
CA ALA A 551 -21.50 -23.99 -13.75
C ALA A 551 -21.54 -25.37 -13.11
N GLN A 552 -22.65 -26.08 -13.26
CA GLN A 552 -22.80 -27.44 -12.76
C GLN A 552 -21.79 -28.41 -13.42
N ALA A 553 -21.64 -28.33 -14.74
CA ALA A 553 -20.77 -29.22 -15.48
C ALA A 553 -19.27 -29.01 -15.18
N PHE A 554 -18.86 -27.79 -14.89
CA PHE A 554 -17.46 -27.42 -14.61
C PHE A 554 -17.20 -27.15 -13.12
N ALA A 555 -18.09 -27.55 -12.22
CA ALA A 555 -18.03 -27.28 -10.77
C ALA A 555 -16.66 -27.63 -10.14
N ASN A 556 -16.05 -28.75 -10.55
CA ASN A 556 -14.74 -29.17 -10.02
C ASN A 556 -13.58 -28.25 -10.36
N HIS A 557 -13.78 -27.31 -11.28
CA HIS A 557 -12.77 -26.34 -11.74
C HIS A 557 -13.10 -24.90 -11.33
N ILE A 558 -14.18 -24.70 -10.59
CA ILE A 558 -14.56 -23.39 -10.02
C ILE A 558 -13.76 -23.18 -8.74
N ILE A 559 -13.15 -22.00 -8.60
CA ILE A 559 -12.44 -21.58 -7.39
C ILE A 559 -13.38 -20.64 -6.63
N ASP A 560 -13.65 -20.93 -5.35
CA ASP A 560 -14.59 -20.14 -4.55
C ASP A 560 -14.19 -18.67 -4.43
N ALA A 561 -12.90 -18.37 -4.39
CA ALA A 561 -12.38 -17.00 -4.36
C ALA A 561 -12.70 -16.20 -5.64
N GLU A 562 -13.02 -16.87 -6.76
CA GLU A 562 -13.37 -16.22 -8.03
C GLU A 562 -14.87 -16.10 -8.25
N LYS A 563 -15.70 -16.58 -7.32
CA LYS A 563 -17.16 -16.37 -7.35
C LYS A 563 -17.47 -14.90 -7.08
N GLY A 564 -17.11 -14.06 -8.05
CA GLY A 564 -17.35 -12.64 -8.04
C GLY A 564 -18.76 -12.29 -8.56
N ALA A 565 -18.94 -11.02 -8.93
CA ALA A 565 -20.21 -10.51 -9.40
C ALA A 565 -20.69 -11.19 -10.71
N ASN A 566 -19.76 -11.47 -11.63
CA ASN A 566 -20.13 -12.00 -12.97
C ASN A 566 -20.01 -13.51 -13.01
N THR A 567 -21.18 -14.20 -13.04
CA THR A 567 -21.26 -15.67 -13.10
C THR A 567 -20.53 -16.23 -14.32
N TYR A 568 -20.68 -15.62 -15.47
CA TYR A 568 -20.05 -16.08 -16.72
C TYR A 568 -18.51 -15.95 -16.71
N ASP A 569 -17.93 -15.02 -15.96
CA ASP A 569 -16.47 -14.85 -15.90
C ASP A 569 -15.78 -16.03 -15.19
N TYR A 570 -16.24 -16.39 -13.99
CA TYR A 570 -15.61 -17.49 -13.28
C TYR A 570 -15.89 -18.84 -13.96
N ILE A 571 -17.00 -18.98 -14.68
CA ILE A 571 -17.31 -20.18 -15.47
C ILE A 571 -16.38 -20.28 -16.66
N ALA A 572 -16.20 -19.20 -17.42
CA ALA A 572 -15.26 -19.20 -18.53
C ALA A 572 -13.84 -19.53 -18.04
N ASN A 573 -13.43 -19.01 -16.88
CA ASN A 573 -12.15 -19.34 -16.26
C ASN A 573 -12.08 -20.80 -15.80
N ALA A 574 -13.16 -21.36 -15.24
CA ALA A 574 -13.25 -22.77 -14.91
C ALA A 574 -13.12 -23.66 -16.14
N MET A 575 -13.76 -23.32 -17.26
CA MET A 575 -13.61 -24.01 -18.55
C MET A 575 -12.17 -23.97 -19.08
N ARG A 576 -11.49 -22.81 -18.97
CA ARG A 576 -10.09 -22.68 -19.34
C ARG A 576 -9.16 -23.53 -18.47
N ARG A 577 -9.40 -23.52 -17.12
CA ARG A 577 -8.65 -24.39 -16.19
C ARG A 577 -8.88 -25.87 -16.48
N TRP A 578 -10.12 -26.26 -16.81
CA TRP A 578 -10.38 -27.63 -17.25
C TRP A 578 -9.50 -27.99 -18.43
N VAL A 579 -9.42 -27.16 -19.49
CA VAL A 579 -8.53 -27.44 -20.63
C VAL A 579 -7.07 -27.51 -20.19
N MET A 580 -6.63 -26.65 -19.27
CA MET A 580 -5.25 -26.69 -18.78
C MET A 580 -4.94 -27.99 -18.05
N SER A 581 -5.89 -28.52 -17.28
CA SER A 581 -5.73 -29.76 -16.53
C SER A 581 -5.77 -31.03 -17.39
N LEU A 582 -6.28 -30.94 -18.62
CA LEU A 582 -6.34 -32.08 -19.49
C LEU A 582 -4.94 -32.61 -19.84
N PRO A 583 -4.76 -33.94 -20.01
CA PRO A 583 -3.52 -34.52 -20.49
C PRO A 583 -3.26 -34.14 -21.96
N LYS A 584 -1.99 -34.18 -22.37
CA LYS A 584 -1.57 -33.82 -23.71
C LYS A 584 -2.34 -34.59 -24.77
N TYR A 585 -2.52 -35.89 -24.56
CA TYR A 585 -3.30 -36.75 -25.48
C TYR A 585 -4.69 -36.14 -25.75
N ALA A 586 -5.44 -35.77 -24.72
CA ALA A 586 -6.79 -35.22 -24.89
C ALA A 586 -6.80 -33.83 -25.53
N LYS A 587 -5.69 -33.09 -25.43
CA LYS A 587 -5.56 -31.72 -26.02
C LYS A 587 -5.19 -31.73 -27.50
N GLU A 588 -4.51 -32.76 -28.00
CA GLU A 588 -3.83 -32.74 -29.33
C GLU A 588 -4.33 -33.80 -30.30
N ILE A 589 -5.10 -34.80 -29.81
CA ILE A 589 -5.60 -35.89 -30.66
C ILE A 589 -6.58 -35.42 -31.72
N LYS A 590 -6.45 -35.95 -32.96
CA LYS A 590 -7.34 -35.65 -34.08
C LYS A 590 -8.21 -36.86 -34.49
N CYS A 591 -7.78 -38.05 -34.18
CA CYS A 591 -8.48 -39.28 -34.47
C CYS A 591 -8.64 -40.11 -33.20
N GLN A 592 -9.78 -40.76 -33.07
CA GLN A 592 -9.98 -41.75 -32.01
C GLN A 592 -9.09 -42.97 -32.23
N PRO A 593 -8.82 -43.81 -31.20
CA PRO A 593 -7.98 -44.97 -31.33
C PRO A 593 -8.48 -45.98 -32.37
N ASN A 594 -9.79 -45.98 -32.66
CA ASN A 594 -10.44 -46.79 -33.69
C ASN A 594 -10.32 -46.20 -35.12
N GLY A 595 -9.56 -45.12 -35.28
CA GLY A 595 -9.35 -44.45 -36.58
C GLY A 595 -10.45 -43.48 -36.99
N LYS A 596 -11.53 -43.34 -36.22
CA LYS A 596 -12.62 -42.39 -36.51
C LYS A 596 -12.14 -40.97 -36.20
N LYS A 597 -12.42 -40.02 -37.08
CA LYS A 597 -12.13 -38.59 -36.85
C LYS A 597 -12.96 -38.06 -35.69
N ILE A 598 -12.35 -37.25 -34.87
CA ILE A 598 -13.04 -36.52 -33.78
C ILE A 598 -13.94 -35.43 -34.41
N ASP A 599 -15.13 -35.25 -33.84
CA ASP A 599 -16.06 -34.21 -34.26
C ASP A 599 -15.40 -32.83 -34.16
N SER A 600 -15.59 -32.02 -35.20
CA SER A 600 -15.03 -30.66 -35.29
C SER A 600 -15.46 -29.76 -34.13
N ARG A 601 -16.64 -30.00 -33.57
CA ARG A 601 -17.17 -29.26 -32.41
C ARG A 601 -16.30 -29.46 -31.17
N HIS A 602 -15.86 -30.68 -30.87
CA HIS A 602 -14.96 -30.96 -29.76
C HIS A 602 -13.60 -30.26 -29.89
N LEU A 603 -13.04 -30.26 -31.11
CA LEU A 603 -11.79 -29.59 -31.42
C LEU A 603 -11.93 -28.08 -31.37
N SER A 604 -13.08 -27.53 -31.80
CA SER A 604 -13.39 -26.12 -31.72
C SER A 604 -13.50 -25.65 -30.25
N LEU A 605 -14.12 -26.44 -29.39
CA LEU A 605 -14.18 -26.13 -27.95
C LEU A 605 -12.78 -25.97 -27.39
N LEU A 606 -11.89 -26.94 -27.57
CA LEU A 606 -10.51 -26.87 -27.10
C LEU A 606 -9.73 -25.69 -27.68
N LYS A 607 -9.94 -25.37 -28.95
CA LYS A 607 -9.29 -24.25 -29.62
C LYS A 607 -9.77 -22.91 -29.08
N LEU A 608 -11.08 -22.71 -28.90
CA LEU A 608 -11.66 -21.47 -28.39
C LEU A 608 -11.24 -21.20 -26.97
N LEU A 609 -11.23 -22.23 -26.10
CA LEU A 609 -10.83 -22.10 -24.71
C LEU A 609 -9.33 -21.79 -24.50
N LYS A 610 -8.49 -22.07 -25.51
CA LYS A 610 -7.07 -21.68 -25.53
C LYS A 610 -6.84 -20.22 -25.97
N GLN A 611 -7.84 -19.58 -26.61
CA GLN A 611 -7.72 -18.20 -27.09
C GLN A 611 -7.89 -17.19 -25.95
N ASN A 612 -7.14 -16.11 -26.00
CA ASN A 612 -7.29 -15.00 -25.08
C ASN A 612 -8.42 -14.07 -25.55
N THR A 613 -9.66 -14.48 -25.31
CA THR A 613 -10.88 -13.69 -25.62
C THR A 613 -11.59 -13.32 -24.33
N SER A 614 -12.41 -12.26 -24.37
CA SER A 614 -13.24 -11.93 -23.22
C SER A 614 -14.18 -13.08 -22.87
N SER A 615 -14.57 -13.22 -21.61
CA SER A 615 -15.46 -14.29 -21.17
C SER A 615 -16.84 -14.19 -21.82
N TYR A 616 -17.33 -12.97 -22.01
CA TYR A 616 -18.59 -12.72 -22.67
C TYR A 616 -18.56 -13.15 -24.16
N GLU A 617 -17.56 -12.69 -24.90
CA GLU A 617 -17.40 -13.05 -26.31
C GLU A 617 -17.21 -14.57 -26.49
N LEU A 618 -16.49 -15.21 -25.59
CA LEU A 618 -16.30 -16.66 -25.59
C LEU A 618 -17.62 -17.41 -25.45
N LEU A 619 -18.40 -17.08 -24.40
CA LEU A 619 -19.59 -17.84 -24.04
C LEU A 619 -20.81 -17.49 -24.91
N PHE A 620 -20.97 -16.23 -25.29
CA PHE A 620 -22.19 -15.74 -25.94
C PHE A 620 -22.05 -15.42 -27.44
N ASP A 621 -20.82 -15.44 -27.97
CA ASP A 621 -20.60 -15.24 -29.40
C ASP A 621 -19.88 -16.45 -30.06
N LYS A 622 -18.69 -16.77 -29.59
CA LYS A 622 -17.82 -17.77 -30.27
C LYS A 622 -18.27 -19.20 -30.06
N LEU A 623 -18.65 -19.59 -28.84
CA LEU A 623 -19.13 -20.94 -28.56
C LEU A 623 -20.48 -21.23 -29.28
N PRO A 624 -21.49 -20.33 -29.21
CA PRO A 624 -22.73 -20.54 -29.99
C PRO A 624 -22.47 -20.71 -31.47
N LYS A 625 -21.67 -19.85 -32.07
CA LYS A 625 -21.30 -19.97 -33.51
C LYS A 625 -20.60 -21.29 -33.83
N ALA A 626 -19.71 -21.75 -32.99
CA ALA A 626 -18.99 -23.01 -33.20
C ALA A 626 -19.89 -24.25 -33.12
N TYR A 627 -21.00 -24.16 -32.40
CA TYR A 627 -21.99 -25.23 -32.27
C TYR A 627 -23.22 -25.07 -33.19
N GLY A 628 -23.27 -23.98 -33.97
CA GLY A 628 -24.34 -23.72 -34.91
C GLY A 628 -25.60 -23.07 -34.33
N TYR A 629 -25.42 -22.36 -33.18
CA TYR A 629 -26.50 -21.63 -32.45
C TYR A 629 -26.32 -20.11 -32.58
N ALA A 630 -25.99 -19.61 -33.76
CA ALA A 630 -25.55 -18.21 -33.88
C ALA A 630 -26.57 -17.13 -33.47
N GLU A 631 -27.85 -17.46 -33.34
CA GLU A 631 -28.91 -16.50 -33.05
C GLU A 631 -29.82 -16.87 -31.86
N THR A 632 -29.70 -18.05 -31.30
CA THR A 632 -30.58 -18.52 -30.19
C THR A 632 -29.79 -19.21 -29.11
N PHE A 633 -29.97 -18.75 -27.85
CA PHE A 633 -29.48 -19.43 -26.67
C PHE A 633 -30.48 -20.44 -26.21
N SER A 634 -30.21 -21.72 -26.39
CA SER A 634 -31.05 -22.80 -25.91
C SER A 634 -30.32 -23.69 -24.93
N ALA A 635 -31.06 -24.38 -24.06
CA ALA A 635 -30.51 -25.42 -23.19
C ALA A 635 -29.71 -26.47 -23.95
N GLY A 636 -30.07 -26.74 -25.22
CA GLY A 636 -29.38 -27.64 -26.13
C GLY A 636 -27.93 -27.21 -26.47
N LEU A 637 -27.59 -25.93 -26.41
CA LEU A 637 -26.20 -25.49 -26.55
C LEU A 637 -25.36 -25.93 -25.34
N ALA A 638 -25.87 -25.74 -24.13
CA ALA A 638 -25.21 -26.20 -22.90
C ALA A 638 -24.99 -27.70 -22.93
N GLU A 639 -26.03 -28.48 -23.29
CA GLU A 639 -25.97 -29.93 -23.37
C GLU A 639 -24.91 -30.42 -24.39
N ASN A 640 -24.80 -29.74 -25.53
CA ASN A 640 -23.79 -30.09 -26.56
C ASN A 640 -22.35 -29.77 -26.09
N ILE A 641 -22.15 -28.67 -25.34
CA ILE A 641 -20.86 -28.32 -24.72
C ILE A 641 -20.51 -29.35 -23.65
N ILE A 642 -21.49 -29.72 -22.82
CA ILE A 642 -21.32 -30.73 -21.74
C ILE A 642 -21.01 -32.10 -22.36
N ALA A 643 -21.70 -32.48 -23.45
CA ALA A 643 -21.41 -33.70 -24.17
C ALA A 643 -19.98 -33.70 -24.74
N SER A 644 -19.51 -32.56 -25.26
CA SER A 644 -18.14 -32.40 -25.72
C SER A 644 -17.14 -32.56 -24.59
N LYS A 645 -17.38 -31.94 -23.45
CA LYS A 645 -16.56 -32.08 -22.23
C LYS A 645 -16.49 -33.57 -21.82
N ASN A 646 -17.61 -34.23 -21.68
CA ASN A 646 -17.68 -35.61 -21.22
C ASN A 646 -16.99 -36.56 -22.20
N PHE A 647 -17.06 -36.28 -23.51
CA PHE A 647 -16.32 -37.02 -24.52
C PHE A 647 -14.81 -36.85 -24.32
N ILE A 648 -14.34 -35.62 -24.16
CA ILE A 648 -12.91 -35.31 -24.00
C ILE A 648 -12.36 -35.92 -22.69
N ASP A 649 -13.13 -35.85 -21.59
CA ASP A 649 -12.74 -36.42 -20.28
C ASP A 649 -12.58 -37.96 -20.35
N ARG A 650 -13.34 -38.63 -21.22
CA ARG A 650 -13.27 -40.09 -21.39
C ARG A 650 -12.14 -40.55 -22.33
N LEU A 651 -11.51 -39.69 -23.12
CA LEU A 651 -10.53 -40.04 -24.14
C LEU A 651 -9.39 -40.94 -23.62
N ILE A 652 -8.86 -40.66 -22.43
CA ILE A 652 -7.79 -41.49 -21.83
C ILE A 652 -8.32 -42.88 -21.44
N SER A 653 -9.52 -42.97 -20.86
CA SER A 653 -10.14 -44.27 -20.52
C SER A 653 -10.45 -45.08 -21.76
N ASP A 654 -10.96 -44.42 -22.81
CA ASP A 654 -11.25 -45.07 -24.09
C ASP A 654 -9.98 -45.50 -24.81
N LEU A 655 -8.90 -44.67 -24.72
CA LEU A 655 -7.59 -45.08 -25.19
C LEU A 655 -7.09 -46.34 -24.50
N LYS A 656 -7.13 -46.41 -23.16
CA LYS A 656 -6.71 -47.58 -22.40
C LYS A 656 -7.50 -48.82 -22.83
N LYS A 657 -8.83 -48.74 -22.96
CA LYS A 657 -9.67 -49.81 -23.43
C LYS A 657 -9.31 -50.29 -24.84
N SER A 658 -9.04 -49.34 -25.74
CA SER A 658 -8.60 -49.63 -27.09
C SER A 658 -7.23 -50.29 -27.14
N LEU A 659 -6.27 -49.82 -26.34
CA LEU A 659 -4.94 -50.43 -26.24
C LEU A 659 -5.00 -51.84 -25.66
N ILE A 660 -5.90 -52.09 -24.66
CA ILE A 660 -6.15 -53.43 -24.13
C ILE A 660 -6.67 -54.32 -25.22
N ALA A 661 -7.71 -53.89 -26.00
CA ALA A 661 -8.28 -54.65 -27.08
C ALA A 661 -7.24 -54.96 -28.19
N GLN A 662 -6.47 -53.97 -28.61
CA GLN A 662 -5.40 -54.14 -29.61
C GLN A 662 -4.30 -55.10 -29.09
N THR A 663 -3.91 -54.96 -27.82
CA THR A 663 -2.91 -55.87 -27.24
C THR A 663 -3.44 -57.30 -27.18
N LYS A 664 -4.71 -57.50 -26.81
CA LYS A 664 -5.37 -58.81 -26.88
C LYS A 664 -5.33 -59.37 -28.28
N GLU A 665 -5.73 -58.61 -29.30
CA GLU A 665 -5.72 -59.01 -30.70
C GLU A 665 -4.35 -59.43 -31.17
N ILE A 666 -3.28 -58.64 -30.82
CA ILE A 666 -1.90 -58.93 -31.26
C ILE A 666 -1.42 -60.29 -30.65
N PHE A 667 -1.67 -60.51 -29.35
CA PHE A 667 -1.12 -61.67 -28.66
C PHE A 667 -2.07 -62.88 -28.60
N MET A 668 -3.29 -62.76 -29.19
CA MET A 668 -4.23 -63.86 -29.32
C MET A 668 -3.64 -64.99 -30.12
N LEU A 669 -3.75 -66.22 -29.60
CA LEU A 669 -3.38 -67.42 -30.32
C LEU A 669 -4.52 -67.84 -31.31
N PRO A 670 -4.22 -68.27 -32.53
CA PRO A 670 -5.25 -68.65 -33.52
C PRO A 670 -6.29 -69.62 -33.02
N GLN A 671 -5.91 -70.52 -32.19
CA GLN A 671 -6.82 -71.52 -31.57
C GLN A 671 -7.86 -70.96 -30.61
N ASN A 672 -7.62 -69.74 -30.09
CA ASN A 672 -8.47 -69.07 -29.09
C ASN A 672 -9.36 -67.97 -29.72
N GLU A 673 -9.27 -67.69 -31.02
CA GLU A 673 -10.11 -66.68 -31.70
C GLU A 673 -11.63 -66.83 -31.42
N PRO A 674 -12.23 -68.04 -31.37
CA PRO A 674 -13.64 -68.16 -31.09
C PRO A 674 -14.06 -67.73 -29.67
N GLN A 675 -13.10 -67.62 -28.74
CA GLN A 675 -13.32 -67.23 -27.36
C GLN A 675 -12.79 -65.83 -27.02
N ALA A 676 -12.35 -65.03 -28.00
CA ALA A 676 -11.68 -63.76 -27.87
C ALA A 676 -12.40 -62.77 -26.95
N ASN A 677 -13.73 -62.71 -27.03
CA ASN A 677 -14.56 -61.83 -26.20
C ASN A 677 -14.69 -62.24 -24.74
N LYS A 678 -14.29 -63.46 -24.38
CA LYS A 678 -14.42 -63.99 -23.01
C LYS A 678 -13.09 -64.03 -22.25
N MET A 679 -12.00 -63.89 -22.93
CA MET A 679 -10.64 -63.94 -22.34
C MET A 679 -10.22 -62.59 -21.82
N SER A 680 -9.62 -62.56 -20.64
CA SER A 680 -8.95 -61.37 -20.09
C SER A 680 -7.62 -61.11 -20.78
N LEU A 681 -7.12 -59.85 -20.73
CA LEU A 681 -5.79 -59.55 -21.23
C LEU A 681 -4.73 -60.40 -20.53
N ALA A 682 -4.87 -60.61 -19.24
CA ALA A 682 -3.96 -61.44 -18.46
C ALA A 682 -3.92 -62.89 -18.92
N SER A 683 -5.11 -63.49 -19.24
CA SER A 683 -5.17 -64.85 -19.79
C SER A 683 -4.53 -64.94 -21.17
N THR A 684 -4.85 -64.01 -22.05
CA THR A 684 -4.31 -63.96 -23.41
C THR A 684 -2.78 -63.88 -23.40
N ILE A 685 -2.19 -62.99 -22.59
CA ILE A 685 -0.75 -62.83 -22.50
C ILE A 685 -0.08 -64.04 -21.84
N LYS A 686 -0.68 -64.64 -20.82
CA LYS A 686 -0.15 -65.85 -20.18
C LYS A 686 -0.09 -67.00 -21.15
N GLU A 687 -1.19 -67.29 -21.85
CA GLU A 687 -1.23 -68.36 -22.84
C GLU A 687 -0.21 -68.16 -23.98
N TRP A 688 -0.07 -66.92 -24.44
CA TRP A 688 0.96 -66.62 -25.42
C TRP A 688 2.39 -66.83 -24.85
N CYS A 689 2.66 -66.34 -23.63
CA CYS A 689 3.93 -66.60 -22.94
C CYS A 689 4.23 -68.11 -22.76
N ASP A 690 3.18 -68.89 -22.40
CA ASP A 690 3.32 -70.33 -22.21
C ASP A 690 3.57 -71.09 -23.52
N SER A 691 3.20 -70.47 -24.67
CA SER A 691 3.48 -71.03 -26.02
C SER A 691 4.93 -70.80 -26.47
N LEU A 692 5.67 -69.90 -25.82
CA LEU A 692 7.07 -69.57 -26.15
C LEU A 692 8.07 -70.53 -25.51
N SER A 693 9.22 -70.73 -26.18
CA SER A 693 10.33 -71.52 -25.60
C SER A 693 10.88 -70.86 -24.34
N PRO A 694 11.15 -71.60 -23.24
CA PRO A 694 11.76 -71.03 -22.03
C PRO A 694 13.03 -70.23 -22.22
N SER A 695 13.79 -70.55 -23.28
CA SER A 695 15.05 -69.86 -23.66
C SER A 695 14.82 -68.40 -24.05
N VAL A 696 13.64 -68.01 -24.58
CA VAL A 696 13.26 -66.65 -24.97
C VAL A 696 13.29 -65.69 -23.78
N PHE A 697 12.89 -66.16 -22.60
CA PHE A 697 12.80 -65.30 -21.38
C PHE A 697 14.16 -65.05 -20.71
N ASN A 698 15.17 -65.78 -21.11
CA ASN A 698 16.53 -65.62 -20.57
C ASN A 698 17.45 -64.87 -21.57
N HIS A 699 16.93 -64.52 -22.74
CA HIS A 699 17.65 -63.82 -23.76
C HIS A 699 17.46 -62.32 -23.65
N ILE A 700 18.52 -61.54 -23.87
CA ILE A 700 18.49 -60.07 -23.90
C ILE A 700 18.39 -59.60 -25.34
N PHE A 701 17.24 -59.03 -25.68
CA PHE A 701 16.99 -58.54 -27.03
C PHE A 701 17.44 -57.09 -27.17
N ALA A 702 18.08 -56.75 -28.28
CA ALA A 702 18.54 -55.38 -28.52
C ALA A 702 17.40 -54.35 -28.73
N ASP A 703 16.21 -54.82 -29.10
CA ASP A 703 15.02 -53.98 -29.36
C ASP A 703 14.17 -53.69 -28.12
N GLY A 704 14.48 -54.28 -26.99
CA GLY A 704 13.74 -54.14 -25.71
C GLY A 704 12.61 -55.14 -25.52
N THR A 705 12.53 -56.20 -26.35
CA THR A 705 11.59 -57.31 -26.23
C THR A 705 11.70 -57.98 -24.83
N ASP A 706 12.91 -58.10 -24.33
CA ASP A 706 13.18 -58.66 -22.97
C ASP A 706 12.44 -57.89 -21.88
N LYS A 707 12.39 -56.57 -21.94
CA LYS A 707 11.65 -55.74 -20.94
C LYS A 707 10.14 -56.00 -21.00
N CYS A 708 9.59 -56.13 -22.20
CA CYS A 708 8.18 -56.49 -22.37
C CYS A 708 7.86 -57.89 -21.88
N LEU A 709 8.71 -58.89 -22.17
CA LEU A 709 8.56 -60.27 -21.69
C LEU A 709 8.57 -60.34 -20.13
N VAL A 710 9.44 -59.55 -19.49
CA VAL A 710 9.43 -59.45 -18.00
C VAL A 710 8.10 -58.89 -17.49
N LEU A 711 7.55 -57.85 -18.13
CA LEU A 711 6.25 -57.29 -17.78
C LEU A 711 5.13 -58.30 -18.00
N PHE A 712 5.17 -59.05 -19.10
CA PHE A 712 4.18 -60.08 -19.48
C PHE A 712 4.12 -61.23 -18.43
N ARG A 713 5.25 -61.63 -17.90
CA ARG A 713 5.28 -62.61 -16.79
C ARG A 713 4.66 -62.09 -15.50
N THR A 714 4.62 -60.76 -15.32
CA THR A 714 4.05 -60.11 -14.12
C THR A 714 2.65 -59.54 -14.41
N VAL A 715 1.96 -60.02 -15.42
CA VAL A 715 0.63 -59.56 -15.80
C VAL A 715 -0.34 -59.86 -14.68
N THR A 716 -1.16 -58.87 -14.30
CA THR A 716 -2.17 -58.96 -13.25
C THR A 716 -3.57 -58.79 -13.84
N ASN A 717 -4.59 -59.14 -13.08
CA ASN A 717 -5.98 -58.93 -13.48
C ASN A 717 -6.38 -57.43 -13.56
N ASP A 718 -5.56 -56.51 -13.04
CA ASP A 718 -5.72 -55.06 -13.25
C ASP A 718 -5.16 -54.69 -14.64
N GLU A 719 -6.04 -54.80 -15.64
CA GLU A 719 -5.70 -54.55 -17.05
C GLU A 719 -5.29 -53.09 -17.27
N ASP A 720 -5.93 -52.13 -16.56
CA ASP A 720 -5.63 -50.69 -16.72
C ASP A 720 -4.24 -50.33 -16.20
N SER A 721 -3.83 -50.82 -15.04
CA SER A 721 -2.47 -50.59 -14.53
C SER A 721 -1.42 -51.34 -15.37
N PHE A 722 -1.76 -52.50 -15.86
CA PHE A 722 -0.87 -53.27 -16.71
C PHE A 722 -0.59 -52.55 -18.06
N ILE A 723 -1.66 -52.09 -18.74
CA ILE A 723 -1.51 -51.39 -20.02
C ILE A 723 -0.72 -50.09 -19.89
N VAL A 724 -0.87 -49.36 -18.76
CA VAL A 724 -0.08 -48.16 -18.48
C VAL A 724 1.43 -48.47 -18.37
N ARG A 725 1.79 -49.54 -17.70
CA ARG A 725 3.17 -50.02 -17.56
C ARG A 725 3.73 -50.49 -18.92
N LEU A 726 2.95 -51.23 -19.68
CA LEU A 726 3.34 -51.72 -21.01
C LEU A 726 3.51 -50.57 -21.98
N ALA A 727 2.61 -49.61 -21.99
CA ALA A 727 2.69 -48.40 -22.82
C ALA A 727 3.98 -47.60 -22.52
N LYS A 728 4.30 -47.41 -21.22
CA LYS A 728 5.55 -46.73 -20.84
C LYS A 728 6.81 -47.53 -21.22
N ALA A 729 6.79 -48.84 -21.06
CA ALA A 729 7.93 -49.69 -21.39
C ALA A 729 8.21 -49.73 -22.90
N SER A 730 7.15 -49.80 -23.73
CA SER A 730 7.26 -49.88 -25.16
C SER A 730 7.56 -48.54 -25.86
N THR A 731 6.98 -47.45 -25.39
CA THR A 731 7.11 -46.13 -26.05
C THR A 731 8.06 -45.18 -25.33
N GLY A 732 8.36 -45.41 -24.06
CA GLY A 732 9.13 -44.52 -23.20
C GLY A 732 8.31 -43.34 -22.64
N LEU A 733 7.03 -43.17 -23.04
CA LEU A 733 6.15 -42.06 -22.67
C LEU A 733 4.98 -42.56 -21.82
N ARG A 734 4.46 -41.70 -20.96
CA ARG A 734 3.19 -41.94 -20.27
C ARG A 734 2.03 -41.83 -21.26
N ILE A 735 0.97 -42.54 -21.06
CA ILE A 735 -0.23 -42.52 -21.94
C ILE A 735 -0.81 -41.09 -22.04
N GLU A 736 -0.71 -40.33 -20.97
CA GLU A 736 -1.18 -38.93 -20.86
C GLU A 736 -0.42 -38.00 -21.84
N ASP A 737 0.83 -38.33 -22.16
CA ASP A 737 1.74 -37.53 -22.97
C ASP A 737 1.75 -37.95 -24.46
N TRP A 738 0.91 -38.92 -24.85
CA TRP A 738 0.86 -39.46 -26.20
C TRP A 738 0.24 -38.49 -27.22
N ASP A 739 0.45 -38.83 -28.50
CA ASP A 739 -0.20 -38.26 -29.69
C ASP A 739 -0.66 -39.39 -30.66
N ASP A 740 -1.30 -39.00 -31.75
CA ASP A 740 -1.77 -39.96 -32.77
C ASP A 740 -0.63 -40.84 -33.33
N GLY A 741 0.57 -40.32 -33.40
CA GLY A 741 1.76 -41.06 -33.87
C GLY A 741 2.23 -42.10 -32.86
N THR A 742 2.17 -41.76 -31.57
CA THR A 742 2.60 -42.65 -30.47
C THR A 742 1.70 -43.88 -30.36
N CYS A 743 0.37 -43.72 -30.59
CA CYS A 743 -0.55 -44.86 -30.63
C CYS A 743 -0.14 -45.89 -31.68
N LYS A 744 0.21 -45.47 -32.91
CA LYS A 744 0.69 -46.34 -33.98
C LYS A 744 2.02 -46.98 -33.62
N THR A 745 2.94 -46.20 -33.04
CA THR A 745 4.25 -46.68 -32.60
C THR A 745 4.11 -47.79 -31.54
N PHE A 746 3.18 -47.66 -30.61
CA PHE A 746 2.88 -48.69 -29.61
C PHE A 746 2.46 -50.00 -30.25
N THR A 747 1.48 -49.95 -31.16
CA THR A 747 0.97 -51.13 -31.84
C THR A 747 2.05 -51.82 -32.69
N ASN A 748 2.81 -51.02 -33.45
CA ASN A 748 3.90 -51.53 -34.28
C ASN A 748 5.01 -52.18 -33.43
N LYS A 749 5.38 -51.59 -32.33
CA LYS A 749 6.37 -52.16 -31.42
C LYS A 749 5.90 -53.44 -30.76
N LEU A 750 4.63 -53.54 -30.35
CA LEU A 750 4.11 -54.79 -29.78
C LEU A 750 4.11 -55.90 -30.82
N GLN A 751 3.77 -55.62 -32.09
CA GLN A 751 3.87 -56.57 -33.19
C GLN A 751 5.32 -57.02 -33.45
N GLN A 752 6.25 -56.06 -33.42
CA GLN A 752 7.66 -56.35 -33.50
C GLN A 752 8.14 -57.25 -32.38
N TYR A 753 7.80 -56.93 -31.11
CA TYR A 753 8.17 -57.72 -29.95
C TYR A 753 7.63 -59.13 -30.04
N LYS A 754 6.37 -59.28 -30.53
CA LYS A 754 5.79 -60.58 -30.78
C LYS A 754 6.61 -61.37 -31.82
N GLN A 755 6.88 -60.79 -32.97
CA GLN A 755 7.67 -61.42 -34.06
C GLN A 755 9.07 -61.76 -33.59
N THR A 756 9.74 -60.84 -32.88
CA THR A 756 11.09 -61.09 -32.33
C THR A 756 11.09 -62.26 -31.35
N ALA A 757 10.11 -62.36 -30.45
CA ALA A 757 10.01 -63.44 -29.49
C ALA A 757 9.66 -64.78 -30.17
N GLU A 758 8.73 -64.80 -31.14
CA GLU A 758 8.29 -66.00 -31.84
C GLU A 758 9.35 -66.52 -32.85
N SER A 759 10.09 -65.58 -33.46
CA SER A 759 11.16 -65.97 -34.42
C SER A 759 12.47 -66.33 -33.76
N TYR A 760 12.55 -66.20 -32.43
CA TYR A 760 13.75 -66.61 -31.74
C TYR A 760 13.87 -68.12 -31.69
N GLU A 761 14.61 -68.66 -32.61
CA GLU A 761 15.10 -70.03 -32.60
C GLU A 761 16.28 -70.09 -31.63
N GLY A 762 15.98 -70.47 -30.38
CA GLY A 762 17.06 -70.70 -29.41
C GLY A 762 18.02 -71.71 -30.02
N GLU A 763 19.33 -71.37 -29.99
CA GLU A 763 20.33 -72.37 -30.27
C GLU A 763 19.98 -73.63 -29.47
N ALA A 764 19.93 -74.83 -30.17
CA ALA A 764 19.69 -76.12 -29.52
C ALA A 764 20.68 -76.25 -28.40
N VAL A 765 20.26 -75.94 -27.20
CA VAL A 765 21.03 -76.14 -26.00
C VAL A 765 21.07 -77.67 -25.84
N GLN A 766 22.19 -78.27 -26.15
CA GLN A 766 22.54 -79.48 -25.49
C GLN A 766 22.36 -79.27 -24.02
N GLU A 767 21.39 -79.94 -23.41
CA GLU A 767 21.20 -79.96 -21.97
C GLU A 767 22.48 -80.46 -21.31
N SER A 768 23.39 -79.52 -21.08
CA SER A 768 24.35 -79.58 -20.02
C SER A 768 23.89 -78.73 -18.91
N ALA A 769 23.61 -79.37 -17.81
CA ALA A 769 23.23 -78.72 -16.55
C ALA A 769 24.24 -77.62 -16.17
N ASP A 770 24.05 -76.39 -16.58
CA ASP A 770 24.68 -75.19 -16.01
C ASP A 770 23.84 -73.93 -16.29
N SER A 771 22.87 -73.77 -15.46
CA SER A 771 21.99 -72.58 -15.43
C SER A 771 22.67 -71.33 -14.81
N SER A 772 23.99 -71.31 -14.66
CA SER A 772 24.71 -70.28 -13.90
C SER A 772 25.55 -69.31 -14.75
N ASN A 773 25.57 -69.42 -16.08
CA ASN A 773 26.47 -68.61 -16.89
C ASN A 773 25.73 -67.57 -17.75
N TYR A 774 26.21 -66.27 -17.72
CA TYR A 774 25.88 -65.28 -18.73
C TYR A 774 26.75 -65.46 -19.98
N LYS A 775 26.15 -65.45 -21.18
CA LYS A 775 26.83 -65.41 -22.46
C LYS A 775 26.62 -64.06 -23.10
N VAL A 776 27.72 -63.41 -23.48
CA VAL A 776 27.71 -62.13 -24.23
C VAL A 776 28.40 -62.37 -25.56
N THR A 777 27.70 -62.09 -26.65
CA THR A 777 28.26 -62.24 -28.00
C THR A 777 28.54 -60.83 -28.57
N PHE A 778 29.78 -60.55 -28.89
CA PHE A 778 30.19 -59.32 -29.57
C PHE A 778 30.31 -59.63 -31.07
N VAL A 779 29.64 -58.81 -31.89
CA VAL A 779 29.78 -58.87 -33.34
C VAL A 779 30.86 -57.88 -33.77
N ASN A 780 31.95 -58.32 -34.33
CA ASN A 780 33.05 -57.49 -34.79
C ASN A 780 32.65 -56.79 -36.11
N ALA A 781 33.36 -55.73 -36.47
CA ALA A 781 33.12 -54.99 -37.70
C ALA A 781 33.29 -55.81 -38.99
N ASP A 782 33.95 -56.96 -38.92
CA ASP A 782 34.13 -57.90 -40.03
C ASP A 782 33.00 -58.95 -40.12
N GLY A 783 31.97 -58.85 -39.30
CA GLY A 783 30.86 -59.79 -39.24
C GLY A 783 31.12 -61.05 -38.43
N SER A 784 32.30 -61.22 -37.89
CA SER A 784 32.60 -62.36 -37.00
C SER A 784 32.02 -62.14 -35.59
N ALA A 785 31.47 -63.18 -34.98
CA ALA A 785 30.87 -63.13 -33.65
C ALA A 785 31.81 -63.81 -32.62
N THR A 786 32.19 -63.10 -31.60
CA THR A 786 32.98 -63.65 -30.48
C THR A 786 32.04 -63.75 -29.25
N THR A 787 31.80 -64.98 -28.80
CA THR A 787 30.96 -65.23 -27.62
C THR A 787 31.86 -65.51 -26.40
N LYS A 788 31.67 -64.72 -25.30
CA LYS A 788 32.28 -64.97 -23.99
C LYS A 788 31.25 -65.36 -22.97
N SER A 789 31.54 -66.34 -22.18
CA SER A 789 30.65 -66.81 -21.08
C SER A 789 31.24 -66.48 -19.73
N PHE A 790 30.41 -65.99 -18.85
CA PHE A 790 30.74 -65.59 -17.49
C PHE A 790 29.86 -66.29 -16.48
N GLU A 791 30.48 -66.77 -15.41
CA GLU A 791 29.75 -67.40 -14.32
C GLU A 791 28.94 -66.41 -13.50
N ARG A 792 27.74 -66.73 -13.22
CA ARG A 792 26.85 -65.91 -12.37
C ARG A 792 27.22 -66.14 -10.92
N VAL A 793 27.88 -65.13 -10.29
CA VAL A 793 28.19 -65.15 -8.87
C VAL A 793 27.21 -64.28 -8.08
N ALA A 794 26.87 -64.72 -6.87
CA ALA A 794 26.07 -63.92 -5.94
C ALA A 794 26.85 -62.69 -5.50
N TYR A 795 26.29 -61.54 -5.64
CA TYR A 795 26.91 -60.28 -5.23
C TYR A 795 27.28 -60.26 -3.75
N SER A 796 28.55 -60.00 -3.44
CA SER A 796 28.97 -59.60 -2.12
C SER A 796 28.36 -58.26 -1.75
N ASN A 797 28.38 -57.86 -0.47
CA ASN A 797 27.88 -56.56 -0.04
C ASN A 797 28.59 -55.39 -0.78
N ARG A 798 29.85 -55.50 -1.12
CA ARG A 798 30.60 -54.55 -1.92
C ARG A 798 30.17 -54.57 -3.39
N GLY A 799 29.84 -55.75 -3.92
CA GLY A 799 29.31 -55.94 -5.29
C GLY A 799 27.94 -55.30 -5.44
N LYS A 800 27.05 -55.43 -4.44
CA LYS A 800 25.75 -54.74 -4.39
C LYS A 800 25.88 -53.23 -4.32
N LEU A 801 26.85 -52.72 -3.55
CA LEU A 801 27.15 -51.30 -3.46
C LEU A 801 27.65 -50.76 -4.83
N LEU A 802 28.53 -51.45 -5.49
CA LEU A 802 29.02 -51.06 -6.82
C LEU A 802 27.88 -51.07 -7.86
N TYR A 803 27.07 -52.12 -7.85
CA TYR A 803 25.89 -52.21 -8.72
C TYR A 803 24.96 -51.01 -8.53
N ASN A 804 24.62 -50.70 -7.27
CA ASN A 804 23.78 -49.57 -6.95
C ASN A 804 24.40 -48.21 -7.33
N GLN A 805 25.70 -48.03 -7.17
CA GLN A 805 26.41 -46.83 -7.59
C GLN A 805 26.42 -46.66 -9.10
N ILE A 806 26.63 -47.68 -9.85
CA ILE A 806 26.61 -47.63 -11.33
C ILE A 806 25.17 -47.30 -11.79
N THR A 807 24.16 -47.98 -11.26
CA THR A 807 22.75 -47.72 -11.58
C THR A 807 22.35 -46.30 -11.23
N GLN A 808 22.69 -45.84 -10.01
CA GLN A 808 22.39 -44.48 -9.58
C GLN A 808 23.13 -43.41 -10.41
N SER A 809 24.38 -43.67 -10.82
CA SER A 809 25.12 -42.77 -11.71
C SER A 809 24.47 -42.64 -13.07
N LEU A 810 23.98 -43.75 -13.64
CA LEU A 810 23.27 -43.76 -14.91
C LEU A 810 21.92 -43.04 -14.82
N ASP A 811 21.20 -43.22 -13.69
CA ASP A 811 19.91 -42.57 -13.46
C ASP A 811 20.08 -41.05 -13.14
N SER A 812 21.14 -40.68 -12.41
CA SER A 812 21.39 -39.28 -12.03
C SER A 812 21.77 -38.38 -13.21
N MET A 813 22.31 -38.96 -14.29
CA MET A 813 22.63 -38.23 -15.53
C MET A 813 21.38 -37.82 -16.32
N GLY A 814 20.21 -38.35 -16.01
CA GLY A 814 18.88 -37.93 -16.53
C GLY A 814 18.91 -37.80 -18.07
N HIS A 815 18.39 -36.68 -18.57
CA HIS A 815 18.36 -36.36 -20.01
C HIS A 815 19.65 -35.67 -20.52
N ALA A 816 20.68 -35.47 -19.65
CA ALA A 816 21.93 -34.84 -20.07
C ALA A 816 22.75 -35.73 -21.00
N ILE A 817 22.52 -37.04 -20.97
CA ILE A 817 23.17 -38.03 -21.87
C ILE A 817 22.06 -38.85 -22.52
N SER A 818 22.17 -39.05 -23.83
CA SER A 818 21.19 -39.86 -24.59
C SER A 818 21.22 -41.32 -24.15
N GLU A 819 20.08 -42.02 -24.27
CA GLU A 819 20.01 -43.45 -23.96
C GLU A 819 20.96 -44.31 -24.87
N GLN A 820 21.29 -43.82 -26.06
CA GLN A 820 22.28 -44.44 -26.93
C GLN A 820 23.68 -44.31 -26.37
N GLU A 821 24.07 -43.14 -25.87
CA GLU A 821 25.37 -42.93 -25.23
C GLU A 821 25.51 -43.73 -23.95
N LYS A 822 24.47 -43.82 -23.11
CA LYS A 822 24.48 -44.69 -21.95
C LYS A 822 24.72 -46.15 -22.27
N ARG A 823 24.05 -46.65 -23.32
CA ARG A 823 24.23 -48.02 -23.84
C ARG A 823 25.65 -48.24 -24.37
N GLN A 824 26.18 -47.29 -25.14
CA GLN A 824 27.52 -47.37 -25.71
C GLN A 824 28.57 -47.43 -24.58
N ILE A 825 28.47 -46.57 -23.57
CA ILE A 825 29.37 -46.53 -22.40
C ILE A 825 29.35 -47.89 -21.67
N ILE A 826 28.16 -48.46 -21.44
CA ILE A 826 28.04 -49.75 -20.75
C ILE A 826 28.67 -50.85 -21.60
N MET A 827 28.48 -50.85 -22.93
CA MET A 827 29.04 -51.82 -23.85
C MET A 827 30.57 -51.68 -23.92
N GLU A 828 31.14 -50.49 -23.96
CA GLU A 828 32.55 -50.23 -23.92
C GLU A 828 33.22 -50.69 -22.60
N ILE A 829 32.51 -50.45 -21.46
CA ILE A 829 32.99 -50.96 -20.16
C ILE A 829 32.95 -52.50 -20.13
N LEU A 830 31.87 -53.08 -20.61
CA LEU A 830 31.73 -54.53 -20.69
C LEU A 830 32.82 -55.13 -21.59
N GLN A 831 33.11 -54.52 -22.74
CA GLN A 831 34.17 -54.94 -23.66
C GLN A 831 35.57 -54.87 -23.08
N LYS A 832 35.85 -53.89 -22.19
CA LYS A 832 37.10 -53.74 -21.45
C LYS A 832 37.26 -54.79 -20.33
N LEU A 833 36.16 -55.23 -19.74
CA LEU A 833 36.13 -56.21 -18.67
C LEU A 833 36.14 -57.67 -19.20
N CYS A 834 35.80 -57.83 -20.44
CA CYS A 834 35.85 -59.13 -21.15
C CYS A 834 37.17 -59.32 -21.90
#